data_39ba712f9d0a3263ed2e1eaf40290af7
#
_entry.id   39ba712f9d0a3263ed2e1eaf40290af7
#
_cell.length_a   1.000
_cell.length_b   1.000
_cell.length_c   1.000
_cell.angle_alpha   90.00
_cell.angle_beta   90.00
_cell.angle_gamma   90.00
#
_symmetry.space_group_name_H-M   'P 1'
#
loop_
_entity.id
_entity.type
_entity.pdbx_description
1 polymer ?
#
loop_
_entity_poly.entity_id
_entity_poly.type
_entity_poly.pdbx_seq_one_letter_code
_entity_poly.pdbx_strand_id
1 'polypeptide(L)'
;MQNNYKHLFSPITINGLTLPNRVVMMPMGSDLAGHTGELTDEHIKYYEKRARGGTGLILVENVCVKYPEGSNGTTQLRIDQDCYIPRLLNLTEAVHKYGSMIGVQINHAGASAMGSRIGMQPVSSSTLPSKPGGEISRPLSKEELESIAKDYGKAAKRAQIAGFDVVEIHAGHSYLISQFLSPSMNDRTDEFGGSAENRARFCRMVIDEVRKAVGPRMVISLRLSVDEFVDPGNHVEDTLEYLEYLNDGVDMFDTSSALNPTIQYQIDANWLADGWRAYMAKAVQDKFHKPCVAIGNIRNPQVAEDIIANGTADLIGLGRGLIADPDWCNKAKYGDVNTIRKCISCNIGCVGNRIGGNRPLRCTVNPDIINGDEYKKNPVKKPCNVVVIGAGTAGLEAACTAAEVGCNVTLIEKKDVLGGLATEISKIPDKNRLGDLPKYLIYRAEHLHNLKIMTGTEPTADFVKTLNPDLIVNSTGSVALLPPIKGLHDCLNNEDADVYTVFDVIENVEKGTYPESFEGKKVIVIGGGAVGLDVVEFFAPKGAEVSIIEMMPIIGNGLDASSKASTGACMEKYNVQQLTNTALQEVRPHSFVVKTPQGEIVEMPFDYGFICLGMRANAPVLAEMTALADSLPGTEIINIGDSVRARRIIDGTWAGRHQVLATLERMGFID
;
A
#
# COMPACT_ATOMS: atom_id res chain seq x y z
N MET A 1 -31.56 -8.95 -5.97
CA MET A 1 -30.55 -8.88 -4.90
C MET A 1 -30.71 -7.55 -4.17
N GLN A 2 -30.66 -7.56 -2.85
CA GLN A 2 -30.83 -6.35 -2.03
C GLN A 2 -29.56 -5.51 -2.12
N ASN A 3 -29.70 -4.19 -2.40
CA ASN A 3 -28.58 -3.26 -2.33
C ASN A 3 -28.34 -2.89 -0.86
N ASN A 4 -27.17 -3.28 -0.31
CA ASN A 4 -26.85 -3.10 1.11
C ASN A 4 -26.48 -1.66 1.46
N TYR A 5 -25.99 -0.86 0.49
CA TYR A 5 -25.46 0.50 0.69
C TYR A 5 -26.09 1.44 -0.34
N LYS A 6 -27.31 1.95 -0.02
CA LYS A 6 -28.18 2.66 -0.98
C LYS A 6 -27.60 3.99 -1.46
N HIS A 7 -26.94 4.75 -0.58
CA HIS A 7 -26.40 6.05 -0.94
C HIS A 7 -25.14 5.88 -1.76
N LEU A 8 -24.22 5.00 -1.35
CA LEU A 8 -22.97 4.69 -2.05
C LEU A 8 -23.21 4.20 -3.49
N PHE A 9 -24.22 3.37 -3.69
CA PHE A 9 -24.56 2.82 -5.01
C PHE A 9 -25.71 3.55 -5.72
N SER A 10 -26.01 4.79 -5.33
CA SER A 10 -26.87 5.69 -6.10
C SER A 10 -26.09 6.40 -7.22
N PRO A 11 -26.72 6.67 -8.37
CA PRO A 11 -26.06 7.45 -9.43
C PRO A 11 -25.85 8.91 -9.02
N ILE A 12 -24.91 9.57 -9.71
CA ILE A 12 -24.66 11.01 -9.60
C ILE A 12 -24.33 11.58 -10.97
N THR A 13 -24.82 12.79 -11.26
CA THR A 13 -24.52 13.48 -12.52
C THR A 13 -23.62 14.68 -12.28
N ILE A 14 -22.51 14.77 -13.01
CA ILE A 14 -21.50 15.84 -12.94
C ILE A 14 -21.33 16.42 -14.34
N ASN A 15 -21.64 17.68 -14.54
CA ASN A 15 -21.55 18.37 -15.85
C ASN A 15 -22.15 17.52 -17.00
N GLY A 16 -23.32 16.90 -16.78
CA GLY A 16 -24.00 16.05 -17.76
C GLY A 16 -23.49 14.61 -17.90
N LEU A 17 -22.40 14.25 -17.25
CA LEU A 17 -21.91 12.87 -17.15
C LEU A 17 -22.56 12.18 -15.95
N THR A 18 -23.25 11.07 -16.19
CA THR A 18 -23.88 10.30 -15.09
C THR A 18 -23.00 9.09 -14.73
N LEU A 19 -22.49 9.08 -13.49
CA LEU A 19 -21.80 7.93 -12.91
C LEU A 19 -22.83 6.94 -12.37
N PRO A 20 -22.64 5.61 -12.56
CA PRO A 20 -23.60 4.60 -12.11
C PRO A 20 -23.63 4.41 -10.58
N ASN A 21 -22.60 4.84 -9.88
CA ASN A 21 -22.49 4.87 -8.43
C ASN A 21 -21.44 5.90 -7.99
N ARG A 22 -21.25 6.05 -6.69
CA ARG A 22 -20.40 7.08 -6.08
C ARG A 22 -18.97 6.62 -5.77
N VAL A 23 -18.55 5.45 -6.27
CA VAL A 23 -17.20 4.92 -6.04
C VAL A 23 -16.27 5.31 -7.18
N VAL A 24 -15.17 5.97 -6.82
CA VAL A 24 -14.10 6.38 -7.73
C VAL A 24 -12.84 5.58 -7.45
N MET A 25 -12.28 4.92 -8.46
CA MET A 25 -10.91 4.41 -8.38
C MET A 25 -9.92 5.55 -8.51
N MET A 26 -9.12 5.77 -7.47
CA MET A 26 -8.13 6.86 -7.45
C MET A 26 -6.94 6.55 -8.36
N PRO A 27 -6.33 7.57 -9.00
CA PRO A 27 -5.17 7.39 -9.85
C PRO A 27 -3.93 6.99 -9.04
N MET A 28 -3.38 5.83 -9.36
CA MET A 28 -2.22 5.26 -8.67
C MET A 28 -1.25 4.72 -9.71
N GLY A 29 -0.02 5.23 -9.74
CA GLY A 29 1.01 4.71 -10.63
C GLY A 29 1.21 3.21 -10.45
N SER A 30 1.30 2.50 -11.55
CA SER A 30 1.40 1.03 -11.58
C SER A 30 2.76 0.50 -12.00
N ASP A 31 3.57 1.31 -12.71
CA ASP A 31 4.80 0.91 -13.39
C ASP A 31 4.58 -0.30 -14.35
N LEU A 32 3.39 -0.37 -14.97
CA LEU A 32 3.03 -1.38 -15.98
C LEU A 32 3.22 -0.89 -17.42
N ALA A 33 3.54 0.40 -17.64
CA ALA A 33 3.77 0.93 -18.97
C ALA A 33 4.99 0.29 -19.65
N GLY A 34 4.95 0.24 -20.97
CA GLY A 34 6.12 -0.11 -21.76
C GLY A 34 7.24 0.93 -21.62
N HIS A 35 8.42 0.61 -22.14
CA HIS A 35 9.61 1.44 -21.96
C HIS A 35 9.55 2.81 -22.64
N THR A 36 8.68 3.00 -23.62
CA THR A 36 8.41 4.28 -24.28
C THR A 36 7.19 5.01 -23.72
N GLY A 37 6.59 4.48 -22.63
CA GLY A 37 5.44 5.06 -21.95
C GLY A 37 4.09 4.68 -22.58
N GLU A 38 4.06 3.67 -23.44
CA GLU A 38 2.84 3.12 -24.04
C GLU A 38 2.05 2.25 -23.05
N LEU A 39 0.73 2.24 -23.23
CA LEU A 39 -0.18 1.38 -22.49
C LEU A 39 0.02 -0.09 -22.89
N THR A 40 0.15 -1.00 -21.94
CA THR A 40 0.30 -2.44 -22.15
C THR A 40 -1.04 -3.18 -22.03
N ASP A 41 -1.09 -4.45 -22.44
CA ASP A 41 -2.25 -5.31 -22.23
C ASP A 41 -2.51 -5.59 -20.76
N GLU A 42 -1.46 -5.62 -19.93
CA GLU A 42 -1.59 -5.72 -18.48
C GLU A 42 -2.30 -4.52 -17.88
N HIS A 43 -2.05 -3.30 -18.36
CA HIS A 43 -2.82 -2.12 -17.96
C HIS A 43 -4.30 -2.26 -18.31
N ILE A 44 -4.63 -2.69 -19.54
CA ILE A 44 -6.02 -2.87 -19.96
C ILE A 44 -6.72 -3.87 -19.03
N LYS A 45 -6.12 -5.05 -18.80
CA LYS A 45 -6.67 -6.07 -17.88
C LYS A 45 -6.82 -5.54 -16.46
N TYR A 46 -5.84 -4.75 -15.98
CA TYR A 46 -5.85 -4.17 -14.64
C TYR A 46 -7.08 -3.27 -14.44
N TYR A 47 -7.33 -2.33 -15.34
CA TYR A 47 -8.47 -1.40 -15.23
C TYR A 47 -9.80 -2.07 -15.59
N GLU A 48 -9.86 -2.89 -16.65
CA GLU A 48 -11.06 -3.66 -17.04
C GLU A 48 -11.60 -4.49 -15.88
N LYS A 49 -10.71 -5.12 -15.09
CA LYS A 49 -11.10 -5.93 -13.94
C LYS A 49 -11.85 -5.12 -12.88
N ARG A 50 -11.47 -3.88 -12.62
CA ARG A 50 -12.15 -2.97 -11.68
C ARG A 50 -13.46 -2.44 -12.24
N ALA A 51 -13.53 -2.23 -13.54
CA ALA A 51 -14.79 -1.91 -14.21
C ALA A 51 -15.80 -3.07 -14.08
N ARG A 52 -15.37 -4.30 -14.39
CA ARG A 52 -16.16 -5.51 -14.18
C ARG A 52 -16.57 -5.69 -12.72
N GLY A 53 -15.73 -5.27 -11.78
CA GLY A 53 -16.00 -5.26 -10.34
C GLY A 53 -17.01 -4.22 -9.88
N GLY A 54 -17.55 -3.38 -10.79
CA GLY A 54 -18.64 -2.45 -10.52
C GLY A 54 -18.21 -1.06 -10.05
N THR A 55 -16.95 -0.64 -10.25
CA THR A 55 -16.48 0.72 -9.94
C THR A 55 -17.17 1.75 -10.83
N GLY A 56 -17.68 2.85 -10.26
CA GLY A 56 -18.45 3.86 -10.99
C GLY A 56 -17.62 4.73 -11.92
N LEU A 57 -16.49 5.25 -11.42
CA LEU A 57 -15.51 6.02 -12.18
C LEU A 57 -14.12 5.45 -11.94
N ILE A 58 -13.34 5.28 -12.99
CA ILE A 58 -11.95 4.85 -12.91
C ILE A 58 -11.05 5.98 -13.37
N LEU A 59 -10.22 6.53 -12.47
CA LEU A 59 -9.18 7.49 -12.82
C LEU A 59 -7.88 6.74 -13.08
N VAL A 60 -7.42 6.79 -14.33
CA VAL A 60 -6.14 6.21 -14.75
C VAL A 60 -5.00 6.98 -14.12
N GLU A 61 -3.96 6.27 -13.73
CA GLU A 61 -2.73 6.82 -13.13
C GLU A 61 -2.19 8.06 -13.85
N ASN A 62 -1.35 8.83 -13.15
CA ASN A 62 -0.79 10.05 -13.71
C ASN A 62 0.00 9.78 -15.01
N VAL A 63 -0.41 10.45 -16.10
CA VAL A 63 0.25 10.37 -17.41
C VAL A 63 1.06 11.62 -17.68
N CYS A 64 2.24 11.46 -18.28
CA CYS A 64 3.16 12.55 -18.59
C CYS A 64 2.66 13.38 -19.78
N VAL A 65 2.54 14.71 -19.61
CA VAL A 65 2.10 15.66 -20.65
C VAL A 65 3.25 16.22 -21.48
N LYS A 66 4.50 16.10 -21.02
CA LYS A 66 5.71 16.61 -21.67
C LYS A 66 6.92 15.74 -21.35
N TYR A 67 7.26 14.82 -22.24
CA TYR A 67 8.40 13.92 -22.05
C TYR A 67 9.67 14.50 -22.72
N PRO A 68 10.87 14.34 -22.11
CA PRO A 68 11.16 13.70 -20.83
C PRO A 68 10.99 14.61 -19.60
N GLU A 69 10.95 15.94 -19.76
CA GLU A 69 11.00 16.96 -18.70
C GLU A 69 9.96 16.75 -17.59
N GLY A 70 8.74 16.37 -17.96
CA GLY A 70 7.62 16.17 -17.04
C GLY A 70 7.45 14.76 -16.51
N SER A 71 8.38 13.84 -16.80
CA SER A 71 8.26 12.45 -16.36
C SER A 71 8.71 12.24 -14.92
N ASN A 72 7.96 11.43 -14.14
CA ASN A 72 8.29 11.06 -12.76
C ASN A 72 8.81 9.62 -12.61
N GLY A 73 8.96 8.88 -13.71
CA GLY A 73 9.40 7.48 -13.67
C GLY A 73 9.85 6.96 -15.03
N THR A 74 10.52 5.80 -15.03
CA THR A 74 11.03 5.14 -16.24
C THR A 74 9.95 4.41 -17.04
N THR A 75 8.84 4.05 -16.38
CA THR A 75 7.71 3.30 -16.94
C THR A 75 6.38 4.01 -16.68
N GLN A 76 6.39 5.35 -16.76
CA GLN A 76 5.19 6.17 -16.65
C GLN A 76 4.46 6.24 -17.99
N LEU A 77 3.12 6.15 -17.96
CA LEU A 77 2.28 6.38 -19.14
C LEU A 77 2.49 7.79 -19.69
N ARG A 78 2.37 7.92 -21.01
CA ARG A 78 2.52 9.18 -21.76
C ARG A 78 1.27 9.51 -22.57
N ILE A 79 1.01 10.80 -22.74
CA ILE A 79 -0.05 11.36 -23.59
C ILE A 79 0.41 12.62 -24.32
N ASP A 80 1.73 12.84 -24.37
CA ASP A 80 2.35 14.00 -25.00
C ASP A 80 2.38 13.94 -26.53
N GLN A 81 2.08 12.77 -27.13
CA GLN A 81 2.06 12.54 -28.57
C GLN A 81 0.82 11.76 -29.02
N ASP A 82 0.41 11.96 -30.29
CA ASP A 82 -0.80 11.35 -30.85
C ASP A 82 -0.69 9.82 -31.01
N CYS A 83 0.53 9.28 -31.11
CA CYS A 83 0.77 7.84 -31.20
C CYS A 83 0.24 7.02 -30.02
N TYR A 84 -0.02 7.65 -28.86
CA TYR A 84 -0.58 6.98 -27.69
C TYR A 84 -2.10 6.82 -27.73
N ILE A 85 -2.82 7.61 -28.56
CA ILE A 85 -4.28 7.62 -28.66
C ILE A 85 -4.87 6.22 -28.92
N PRO A 86 -4.39 5.43 -29.90
CA PRO A 86 -5.03 4.15 -30.23
C PRO A 86 -5.06 3.15 -29.07
N ARG A 87 -3.98 3.05 -28.31
CA ARG A 87 -3.94 2.14 -27.14
C ARG A 87 -4.78 2.64 -25.97
N LEU A 88 -4.86 3.96 -25.77
CA LEU A 88 -5.73 4.58 -24.78
C LEU A 88 -7.20 4.40 -25.14
N LEU A 89 -7.58 4.42 -26.45
CA LEU A 89 -8.93 4.09 -26.89
C LEU A 89 -9.31 2.64 -26.55
N ASN A 90 -8.41 1.67 -26.79
CA ASN A 90 -8.66 0.28 -26.38
C ASN A 90 -8.96 0.15 -24.88
N LEU A 91 -8.29 0.95 -24.05
CA LEU A 91 -8.55 0.96 -22.60
C LEU A 91 -9.94 1.52 -22.28
N THR A 92 -10.31 2.68 -22.87
CA THR A 92 -11.61 3.30 -22.60
C THR A 92 -12.76 2.40 -23.02
N GLU A 93 -12.66 1.76 -24.19
CA GLU A 93 -13.65 0.78 -24.68
C GLU A 93 -13.75 -0.44 -23.74
N ALA A 94 -12.63 -0.97 -23.24
CA ALA A 94 -12.61 -2.10 -22.32
C ALA A 94 -13.31 -1.77 -20.99
N VAL A 95 -13.19 -0.53 -20.50
CA VAL A 95 -13.83 -0.06 -19.28
C VAL A 95 -15.32 0.24 -19.51
N HIS A 96 -15.66 0.96 -20.57
CA HIS A 96 -17.04 1.31 -20.91
C HIS A 96 -17.93 0.09 -21.16
N LYS A 97 -17.38 -1.01 -21.65
CA LYS A 97 -18.06 -2.30 -21.84
C LYS A 97 -18.81 -2.77 -20.58
N TYR A 98 -18.36 -2.40 -19.39
CA TYR A 98 -18.97 -2.74 -18.10
C TYR A 98 -19.82 -1.63 -17.49
N GLY A 99 -19.99 -0.52 -18.20
CA GLY A 99 -20.80 0.62 -17.75
C GLY A 99 -20.10 1.54 -16.74
N SER A 100 -18.81 1.34 -16.51
CA SER A 100 -17.99 2.28 -15.73
C SER A 100 -17.58 3.47 -16.60
N MET A 101 -17.52 4.67 -16.01
CA MET A 101 -16.90 5.83 -16.63
C MET A 101 -15.40 5.82 -16.38
N ILE A 102 -14.62 6.47 -17.25
CA ILE A 102 -13.17 6.50 -17.16
C ILE A 102 -12.60 7.90 -17.34
N GLY A 103 -11.65 8.26 -16.46
CA GLY A 103 -10.88 9.49 -16.55
C GLY A 103 -9.39 9.20 -16.59
N VAL A 104 -8.60 10.22 -16.93
CA VAL A 104 -7.14 10.15 -16.92
C VAL A 104 -6.55 11.33 -16.16
N GLN A 105 -5.60 11.06 -15.28
CA GLN A 105 -4.89 12.11 -14.55
C GLN A 105 -3.69 12.59 -15.36
N ILE A 106 -3.70 13.85 -15.79
CA ILE A 106 -2.60 14.48 -16.54
C ILE A 106 -1.66 15.22 -15.60
N ASN A 107 -0.34 15.04 -15.81
CA ASN A 107 0.68 15.47 -14.86
C ASN A 107 2.00 15.90 -15.50
N HIS A 108 2.69 16.80 -14.82
CA HIS A 108 4.10 17.15 -15.02
C HIS A 108 4.83 17.06 -13.69
N ALA A 109 5.91 16.29 -13.64
CA ALA A 109 6.59 15.99 -12.38
C ALA A 109 7.25 17.21 -11.70
N GLY A 110 7.73 18.17 -12.50
CA GLY A 110 8.46 19.30 -11.94
C GLY A 110 9.69 18.87 -11.15
N ALA A 111 9.93 19.46 -9.98
CA ALA A 111 11.03 19.11 -9.06
C ALA A 111 10.93 17.67 -8.50
N SER A 112 9.83 16.97 -8.70
CA SER A 112 9.69 15.55 -8.34
C SER A 112 10.26 14.60 -9.40
N ALA A 113 10.67 15.09 -10.55
CA ALA A 113 11.45 14.34 -11.53
C ALA A 113 12.87 14.05 -10.97
N MET A 114 13.47 12.99 -11.45
CA MET A 114 14.86 12.66 -11.15
C MET A 114 15.73 12.98 -12.36
N GLY A 115 16.66 13.94 -12.24
CA GLY A 115 17.54 14.38 -13.33
C GLY A 115 18.28 13.23 -14.00
N SER A 116 18.73 12.25 -13.22
CA SER A 116 19.38 11.03 -13.73
C SER A 116 18.47 10.16 -14.62
N ARG A 117 17.14 10.26 -14.46
CA ARG A 117 16.16 9.50 -15.25
C ARG A 117 15.70 10.27 -16.50
N ILE A 118 15.48 11.57 -16.35
CA ILE A 118 15.01 12.42 -17.45
C ILE A 118 16.15 12.99 -18.34
N GLY A 119 17.41 12.81 -17.93
CA GLY A 119 18.58 13.29 -18.66
C GLY A 119 18.81 14.81 -18.66
N MET A 120 18.13 15.53 -17.72
CA MET A 120 18.23 16.98 -17.59
C MET A 120 17.94 17.43 -16.15
N GLN A 121 18.31 18.67 -15.82
CA GLN A 121 17.94 19.26 -14.53
C GLN A 121 16.42 19.39 -14.42
N PRO A 122 15.78 18.94 -13.31
CA PRO A 122 14.36 19.16 -13.08
C PRO A 122 13.97 20.64 -13.09
N VAL A 123 12.75 20.94 -13.48
CA VAL A 123 12.19 22.30 -13.51
C VAL A 123 11.12 22.47 -12.44
N SER A 124 10.91 23.72 -11.94
CA SER A 124 9.93 23.97 -10.88
C SER A 124 9.50 25.44 -10.83
N SER A 125 8.72 25.82 -9.82
CA SER A 125 8.43 27.20 -9.43
C SER A 125 9.71 27.94 -9.03
N SER A 126 10.62 27.28 -8.28
CA SER A 126 11.82 27.86 -7.69
C SER A 126 12.99 26.84 -7.69
N THR A 127 14.08 27.17 -6.99
CA THR A 127 15.21 26.25 -6.81
C THR A 127 15.01 25.26 -5.65
N LEU A 128 13.94 25.41 -4.87
CA LEU A 128 13.64 24.56 -3.73
C LEU A 128 13.37 23.11 -4.19
N PRO A 129 13.96 22.11 -3.53
CA PRO A 129 13.71 20.70 -3.87
C PRO A 129 12.31 20.26 -3.40
N SER A 130 11.73 19.27 -4.08
CA SER A 130 10.42 18.71 -3.72
C SER A 130 10.40 17.90 -2.42
N LYS A 131 11.57 17.62 -1.85
CA LYS A 131 11.77 16.90 -0.58
C LYS A 131 13.16 17.22 -0.02
N PRO A 132 13.38 17.05 1.28
CA PRO A 132 14.71 17.18 1.88
C PRO A 132 15.75 16.29 1.18
N GLY A 133 16.92 16.85 0.84
CA GLY A 133 17.97 16.15 0.09
C GLY A 133 17.65 15.85 -1.37
N GLY A 134 16.57 16.40 -1.92
CA GLY A 134 16.22 16.30 -3.34
C GLY A 134 17.12 17.15 -4.24
N GLU A 135 17.01 16.94 -5.56
CA GLU A 135 17.77 17.70 -6.55
C GLU A 135 17.31 19.17 -6.59
N ILE A 136 18.25 20.08 -6.81
CA ILE A 136 17.94 21.50 -7.04
C ILE A 136 17.32 21.63 -8.43
N SER A 137 16.13 22.22 -8.51
CA SER A 137 15.43 22.49 -9.76
C SER A 137 15.78 23.84 -10.35
N ARG A 138 15.50 23.99 -11.64
CA ARG A 138 15.59 25.27 -12.34
C ARG A 138 14.21 25.95 -12.35
N PRO A 139 14.10 27.21 -11.94
CA PRO A 139 12.86 27.97 -12.05
C PRO A 139 12.41 28.12 -13.51
N LEU A 140 11.11 27.96 -13.77
CA LEU A 140 10.51 28.15 -15.08
C LEU A 140 10.27 29.64 -15.36
N SER A 141 10.49 30.08 -16.64
CA SER A 141 10.08 31.39 -17.10
C SER A 141 8.59 31.45 -17.40
N LYS A 142 8.03 32.65 -17.59
CA LYS A 142 6.63 32.85 -17.95
C LYS A 142 6.29 32.15 -19.29
N GLU A 143 7.15 32.29 -20.29
CA GLU A 143 6.99 31.69 -21.61
C GLU A 143 7.00 30.15 -21.55
N GLU A 144 7.83 29.58 -20.69
CA GLU A 144 7.86 28.13 -20.44
C GLU A 144 6.57 27.67 -19.75
N LEU A 145 6.05 28.43 -18.78
CA LEU A 145 4.77 28.15 -18.11
C LEU A 145 3.60 28.19 -19.09
N GLU A 146 3.54 29.19 -19.98
CA GLU A 146 2.56 29.27 -21.04
C GLU A 146 2.64 28.08 -22.02
N SER A 147 3.85 27.65 -22.34
CA SER A 147 4.09 26.47 -23.19
C SER A 147 3.60 25.19 -22.51
N ILE A 148 3.93 24.98 -21.23
CA ILE A 148 3.52 23.81 -20.47
C ILE A 148 1.99 23.79 -20.30
N ALA A 149 1.35 24.93 -20.03
CA ALA A 149 -0.12 25.01 -19.95
C ALA A 149 -0.78 24.55 -21.27
N LYS A 150 -0.24 24.95 -22.43
CA LYS A 150 -0.70 24.46 -23.74
C LYS A 150 -0.46 22.95 -23.92
N ASP A 151 0.63 22.39 -23.38
CA ASP A 151 0.88 20.96 -23.45
C ASP A 151 -0.14 20.16 -22.60
N TYR A 152 -0.59 20.68 -21.45
CA TYR A 152 -1.75 20.13 -20.71
C TYR A 152 -3.04 20.17 -21.56
N GLY A 153 -3.31 21.28 -22.26
CA GLY A 153 -4.46 21.39 -23.16
C GLY A 153 -4.41 20.35 -24.30
N LYS A 154 -3.24 20.15 -24.92
CA LYS A 154 -3.05 19.13 -25.98
C LYS A 154 -3.23 17.71 -25.41
N ALA A 155 -2.70 17.46 -24.24
CA ALA A 155 -2.86 16.16 -23.53
C ALA A 155 -4.34 15.86 -23.24
N ALA A 156 -5.07 16.84 -22.71
CA ALA A 156 -6.51 16.73 -22.50
C ALA A 156 -7.30 16.48 -23.79
N LYS A 157 -6.91 17.13 -24.89
CA LYS A 157 -7.53 16.88 -26.21
C LYS A 157 -7.30 15.46 -26.70
N ARG A 158 -6.10 14.89 -26.51
CA ARG A 158 -5.81 13.49 -26.84
C ARG A 158 -6.62 12.54 -25.97
N ALA A 159 -6.78 12.84 -24.67
CA ALA A 159 -7.65 12.07 -23.77
C ALA A 159 -9.10 12.06 -24.28
N GLN A 160 -9.64 13.22 -24.70
CA GLN A 160 -10.98 13.31 -25.27
C GLN A 160 -11.11 12.47 -26.55
N ILE A 161 -10.12 12.51 -27.45
CA ILE A 161 -10.11 11.71 -28.68
C ILE A 161 -10.03 10.21 -28.36
N ALA A 162 -9.29 9.84 -27.34
CA ALA A 162 -9.19 8.46 -26.86
C ALA A 162 -10.42 7.97 -26.08
N GLY A 163 -11.50 8.77 -25.98
CA GLY A 163 -12.76 8.36 -25.38
C GLY A 163 -12.84 8.46 -23.86
N PHE A 164 -11.94 9.18 -23.20
CA PHE A 164 -12.07 9.46 -21.77
C PHE A 164 -13.24 10.42 -21.48
N ASP A 165 -13.96 10.16 -20.39
CA ASP A 165 -15.10 10.95 -19.92
C ASP A 165 -14.65 12.11 -19.02
N VAL A 166 -13.53 11.93 -18.29
CA VAL A 166 -12.99 12.87 -17.31
C VAL A 166 -11.50 13.12 -17.58
N VAL A 167 -11.09 14.38 -17.50
CA VAL A 167 -9.67 14.75 -17.36
C VAL A 167 -9.43 15.28 -15.97
N GLU A 168 -8.50 14.67 -15.25
CA GLU A 168 -8.08 15.15 -13.94
C GLU A 168 -6.75 15.86 -14.02
N ILE A 169 -6.72 17.11 -13.57
CA ILE A 169 -5.49 17.93 -13.47
C ILE A 169 -4.85 17.64 -12.10
N HIS A 170 -3.61 17.18 -12.10
CA HIS A 170 -2.89 16.89 -10.86
C HIS A 170 -2.25 18.15 -10.28
N ALA A 171 -2.89 18.74 -9.26
CA ALA A 171 -2.45 19.95 -8.58
C ALA A 171 -2.01 19.73 -7.12
N GLY A 172 -1.62 18.49 -6.77
CA GLY A 172 -1.16 18.11 -5.43
C GLY A 172 0.16 17.34 -5.43
N HIS A 173 0.56 16.84 -4.25
CA HIS A 173 1.60 15.82 -4.05
C HIS A 173 3.01 16.22 -4.51
N SER A 174 3.39 17.48 -4.36
CA SER A 174 4.69 18.01 -4.79
C SER A 174 4.98 17.89 -6.29
N TYR A 175 3.96 17.74 -7.16
CA TYR A 175 4.14 17.84 -8.62
C TYR A 175 4.08 19.29 -9.09
N LEU A 176 4.36 19.56 -10.37
CA LEU A 176 4.63 20.91 -10.85
C LEU A 176 3.60 21.96 -10.42
N ILE A 177 2.30 21.69 -10.60
CA ILE A 177 1.25 22.65 -10.20
C ILE A 177 1.24 22.87 -8.69
N SER A 178 1.37 21.79 -7.90
CA SER A 178 1.50 21.88 -6.44
C SER A 178 2.71 22.70 -6.00
N GLN A 179 3.82 22.63 -6.75
CA GLN A 179 5.02 23.41 -6.45
C GLN A 179 4.80 24.93 -6.60
N PHE A 180 3.86 25.34 -7.45
CA PHE A 180 3.45 26.75 -7.54
C PHE A 180 2.47 27.14 -6.42
N LEU A 181 1.52 26.26 -6.09
CA LEU A 181 0.50 26.51 -5.06
C LEU A 181 1.08 26.57 -3.65
N SER A 182 2.10 25.75 -3.35
CA SER A 182 2.65 25.57 -2.01
C SER A 182 3.68 26.63 -1.65
N PRO A 183 3.52 27.35 -0.53
CA PRO A 183 4.54 28.27 -0.04
C PRO A 183 5.84 27.55 0.41
N SER A 184 5.80 26.24 0.68
CA SER A 184 7.01 25.46 1.02
C SER A 184 7.92 25.21 -0.18
N MET A 185 7.41 25.37 -1.41
CA MET A 185 8.13 25.10 -2.65
C MET A 185 8.17 26.29 -3.61
N ASN A 186 7.57 27.44 -3.26
CA ASN A 186 7.46 28.62 -4.09
C ASN A 186 7.91 29.88 -3.33
N ASP A 187 9.15 30.29 -3.54
CA ASP A 187 9.75 31.51 -2.99
C ASP A 187 9.80 32.66 -4.01
N ARG A 188 9.02 32.58 -5.11
CA ARG A 188 8.97 33.60 -6.16
C ARG A 188 8.41 34.92 -5.62
N THR A 189 8.90 36.02 -6.18
CA THR A 189 8.46 37.40 -5.88
C THR A 189 7.78 38.08 -7.06
N ASP A 190 7.60 37.36 -8.18
CA ASP A 190 6.90 37.82 -9.38
C ASP A 190 5.40 37.48 -9.33
N GLU A 191 4.71 37.63 -10.48
CA GLU A 191 3.29 37.34 -10.63
C GLU A 191 2.88 35.87 -10.38
N PHE A 192 3.83 34.95 -10.15
CA PHE A 192 3.59 33.53 -9.86
C PHE A 192 3.91 33.13 -8.42
N GLY A 193 4.21 34.09 -7.53
CA GLY A 193 4.55 33.81 -6.14
C GLY A 193 3.99 34.82 -5.16
N GLY A 194 4.16 34.57 -3.88
CA GLY A 194 3.65 35.39 -2.78
C GLY A 194 2.17 35.14 -2.46
N SER A 195 1.23 35.96 -2.96
CA SER A 195 -0.19 35.85 -2.64
C SER A 195 -0.84 34.55 -3.16
N ALA A 196 -1.97 34.16 -2.56
CA ALA A 196 -2.76 33.00 -3.01
C ALA A 196 -3.15 33.12 -4.50
N GLU A 197 -3.55 34.33 -4.95
CA GLU A 197 -3.86 34.61 -6.34
C GLU A 197 -2.66 34.32 -7.27
N ASN A 198 -1.49 34.84 -6.92
CA ASN A 198 -0.28 34.66 -7.72
C ASN A 198 0.17 33.19 -7.76
N ARG A 199 0.13 32.50 -6.61
CA ARG A 199 0.45 31.06 -6.54
C ARG A 199 -0.55 30.20 -7.36
N ALA A 200 -1.81 30.59 -7.42
CA ALA A 200 -2.84 29.92 -8.20
C ALA A 200 -2.75 30.20 -9.71
N ARG A 201 -2.04 31.25 -10.14
CA ARG A 201 -2.02 31.74 -11.54
C ARG A 201 -1.61 30.65 -12.54
N PHE A 202 -0.55 29.89 -12.29
CA PHE A 202 -0.14 28.82 -13.21
C PHE A 202 -1.20 27.72 -13.29
N CYS A 203 -1.79 27.31 -12.18
CA CYS A 203 -2.89 26.33 -12.17
C CYS A 203 -4.09 26.85 -13.00
N ARG A 204 -4.44 28.12 -12.87
CA ARG A 204 -5.49 28.76 -13.65
C ARG A 204 -5.20 28.70 -15.15
N MET A 205 -3.97 29.04 -15.57
CA MET A 205 -3.54 28.94 -16.98
C MET A 205 -3.72 27.52 -17.52
N VAL A 206 -3.38 26.51 -16.74
CA VAL A 206 -3.56 25.08 -17.11
C VAL A 206 -5.05 24.76 -17.28
N ILE A 207 -5.89 25.13 -16.31
CA ILE A 207 -7.34 24.89 -16.35
C ILE A 207 -7.94 25.56 -17.62
N ASP A 208 -7.57 26.80 -17.92
CA ASP A 208 -8.08 27.55 -19.07
C ASP A 208 -7.70 26.88 -20.39
N GLU A 209 -6.43 26.45 -20.57
CA GLU A 209 -5.98 25.77 -21.79
C GLU A 209 -6.62 24.36 -21.91
N VAL A 210 -6.81 23.63 -20.80
CA VAL A 210 -7.54 22.36 -20.81
C VAL A 210 -9.00 22.58 -21.22
N ARG A 211 -9.73 23.49 -20.56
CA ARG A 211 -11.13 23.79 -20.89
C ARG A 211 -11.31 24.24 -22.32
N LYS A 212 -10.44 25.12 -22.83
CA LYS A 212 -10.39 25.55 -24.22
C LYS A 212 -10.23 24.39 -25.20
N ALA A 213 -9.37 23.42 -24.88
CA ALA A 213 -9.07 22.28 -25.73
C ALA A 213 -10.21 21.26 -25.79
N VAL A 214 -10.88 20.97 -24.66
CA VAL A 214 -11.90 19.91 -24.57
C VAL A 214 -13.33 20.43 -24.68
N GLY A 215 -13.54 21.74 -24.54
CA GLY A 215 -14.87 22.37 -24.58
C GLY A 215 -15.68 22.16 -23.28
N PRO A 216 -16.95 22.61 -23.26
CA PRO A 216 -17.73 22.71 -22.02
C PRO A 216 -18.28 21.39 -21.49
N ARG A 217 -18.33 20.32 -22.28
CA ARG A 217 -19.02 19.08 -21.93
C ARG A 217 -18.15 18.04 -21.21
N MET A 218 -16.84 18.08 -21.42
CA MET A 218 -15.93 17.15 -20.75
C MET A 218 -15.78 17.54 -19.28
N VAL A 219 -15.88 16.58 -18.38
CA VAL A 219 -15.68 16.80 -16.95
C VAL A 219 -14.20 17.07 -16.65
N ILE A 220 -13.93 18.19 -15.99
CA ILE A 220 -12.60 18.53 -15.47
C ILE A 220 -12.60 18.33 -13.96
N SER A 221 -11.78 17.40 -13.48
CA SER A 221 -11.47 17.18 -12.07
C SER A 221 -10.17 17.90 -11.69
N LEU A 222 -10.11 18.49 -10.52
CA LEU A 222 -8.88 19.05 -9.95
C LEU A 222 -8.49 18.30 -8.69
N ARG A 223 -7.33 17.63 -8.71
CA ARG A 223 -6.80 16.93 -7.55
C ARG A 223 -5.85 17.81 -6.77
N LEU A 224 -6.11 17.95 -5.47
CA LEU A 224 -5.45 18.89 -4.57
C LEU A 224 -4.79 18.18 -3.39
N SER A 225 -3.74 18.79 -2.83
CA SER A 225 -3.31 18.57 -1.44
C SER A 225 -4.00 19.62 -0.57
N VAL A 226 -5.20 19.28 -0.03
CA VAL A 226 -6.04 20.24 0.73
C VAL A 226 -5.37 20.66 2.03
N ASP A 227 -4.61 19.78 2.65
CA ASP A 227 -3.71 20.08 3.76
C ASP A 227 -2.35 19.43 3.48
N GLU A 228 -1.30 20.22 3.53
CA GLU A 228 0.07 19.75 3.23
C GLU A 228 0.78 19.18 4.46
N PHE A 229 0.27 19.44 5.67
CA PHE A 229 0.84 19.01 6.96
C PHE A 229 2.31 19.41 7.15
N VAL A 230 2.68 20.60 6.67
CA VAL A 230 4.03 21.16 6.78
C VAL A 230 3.96 22.69 6.91
N ASP A 231 4.87 23.28 7.68
CA ASP A 231 5.06 24.72 7.82
C ASP A 231 6.45 25.14 7.30
N PRO A 232 6.52 26.18 6.41
CA PRO A 232 5.38 26.81 5.73
C PRO A 232 4.72 25.85 4.74
N GLY A 233 3.38 25.89 4.62
CA GLY A 233 2.59 25.02 3.72
C GLY A 233 1.19 25.57 3.57
N ASN A 234 0.36 24.91 2.72
CA ASN A 234 -1.06 25.19 2.67
C ASN A 234 -1.79 24.27 3.66
N HIS A 235 -2.62 24.85 4.52
CA HIS A 235 -3.62 24.16 5.30
C HIS A 235 -5.00 24.30 4.64
N VAL A 236 -6.04 23.78 5.27
CA VAL A 236 -7.40 23.78 4.69
C VAL A 236 -7.85 25.19 4.30
N GLU A 237 -7.63 26.17 5.17
CA GLU A 237 -8.03 27.55 4.96
C GLU A 237 -7.29 28.20 3.78
N ASP A 238 -5.98 27.98 3.67
CA ASP A 238 -5.15 28.49 2.56
C ASP A 238 -5.60 27.87 1.23
N THR A 239 -5.94 26.58 1.26
CA THR A 239 -6.48 25.88 0.09
C THR A 239 -7.82 26.46 -0.32
N LEU A 240 -8.71 26.72 0.62
CA LEU A 240 -10.00 27.34 0.33
C LEU A 240 -9.83 28.77 -0.21
N GLU A 241 -8.78 29.50 0.18
CA GLU A 241 -8.47 30.84 -0.36
C GLU A 241 -8.02 30.75 -1.83
N TYR A 242 -7.02 29.95 -2.18
CA TYR A 242 -6.55 29.91 -3.57
C TYR A 242 -7.56 29.26 -4.53
N LEU A 243 -8.45 28.39 -4.05
CA LEU A 243 -9.52 27.81 -4.85
C LEU A 243 -10.54 28.84 -5.34
N GLU A 244 -10.67 29.99 -4.69
CA GLU A 244 -11.51 31.09 -5.18
C GLU A 244 -11.12 31.53 -6.58
N TYR A 245 -9.82 31.46 -6.92
CA TYR A 245 -9.26 31.81 -8.22
C TYR A 245 -9.32 30.66 -9.25
N LEU A 246 -9.65 29.43 -8.83
CA LEU A 246 -9.60 28.24 -9.70
C LEU A 246 -10.99 27.62 -9.95
N ASN A 247 -11.96 27.91 -9.11
CA ASN A 247 -13.24 27.23 -9.06
C ASN A 247 -14.02 27.25 -10.38
N ASP A 248 -14.04 28.35 -11.13
CA ASP A 248 -14.91 28.52 -12.32
C ASP A 248 -14.59 27.53 -13.46
N GLY A 249 -13.36 27.06 -13.58
CA GLY A 249 -12.93 26.18 -14.66
C GLY A 249 -13.10 24.68 -14.38
N VAL A 250 -13.52 24.30 -13.17
CA VAL A 250 -13.49 22.92 -12.64
C VAL A 250 -14.91 22.44 -12.37
N ASP A 251 -15.19 21.16 -12.66
CA ASP A 251 -16.50 20.52 -12.45
C ASP A 251 -16.58 19.70 -11.15
N MET A 252 -15.45 19.17 -10.66
CA MET A 252 -15.36 18.40 -9.40
C MET A 252 -13.97 18.51 -8.78
N PHE A 253 -13.87 18.23 -7.48
CA PHE A 253 -12.61 18.19 -6.74
C PHE A 253 -12.28 16.81 -6.20
N ASP A 254 -11.02 16.39 -6.37
CA ASP A 254 -10.41 15.24 -5.68
C ASP A 254 -9.57 15.78 -4.51
N THR A 255 -10.09 15.59 -3.28
CA THR A 255 -9.52 16.17 -2.07
C THR A 255 -8.50 15.23 -1.43
N SER A 256 -7.26 15.29 -1.90
CA SER A 256 -6.13 14.61 -1.31
C SER A 256 -5.41 15.48 -0.27
N SER A 257 -4.22 15.06 0.16
CA SER A 257 -3.43 15.77 1.16
C SER A 257 -1.93 15.49 1.01
N ALA A 258 -1.13 16.25 1.75
CA ALA A 258 0.30 16.09 1.96
C ALA A 258 1.18 16.41 0.74
N LEU A 259 2.45 16.50 1.02
CA LEU A 259 3.56 16.65 0.09
C LEU A 259 4.56 15.48 0.26
N ASN A 260 5.64 15.46 -0.52
CA ASN A 260 6.68 14.44 -0.40
C ASN A 260 7.28 14.32 1.02
N PRO A 261 7.56 15.42 1.76
CA PRO A 261 8.04 15.32 3.14
C PRO A 261 7.03 14.71 4.12
N THR A 262 5.74 14.82 3.85
CA THR A 262 4.63 14.34 4.71
C THR A 262 3.87 13.19 4.08
N ILE A 263 4.57 12.35 3.31
CA ILE A 263 4.02 11.28 2.48
C ILE A 263 3.16 10.26 3.25
N GLN A 264 3.35 10.10 4.55
CA GLN A 264 2.53 9.22 5.41
C GLN A 264 1.05 9.67 5.50
N TYR A 265 0.76 10.92 5.19
CA TYR A 265 -0.60 11.48 5.10
C TYR A 265 -1.15 11.48 3.67
N GLN A 266 -0.29 11.36 2.64
CA GLN A 266 -0.69 11.15 1.25
C GLN A 266 -1.03 9.68 1.01
N ILE A 267 -0.12 8.80 1.42
CA ILE A 267 -0.22 7.35 1.31
C ILE A 267 -0.43 6.82 2.72
N ASP A 268 -1.65 6.93 3.17
CA ASP A 268 -2.06 6.74 4.56
C ASP A 268 -1.32 5.61 5.27
N ALA A 269 -0.67 5.95 6.39
CA ALA A 269 -0.09 4.98 7.30
C ALA A 269 -1.17 4.06 7.91
N ASN A 270 -0.78 2.92 8.44
CA ASN A 270 -1.69 1.90 8.95
C ASN A 270 -2.51 2.36 10.17
N TRP A 271 -1.98 3.25 11.00
CA TRP A 271 -2.65 3.77 12.20
C TRP A 271 -3.74 4.82 11.92
N LEU A 272 -3.74 5.45 10.72
CA LEU A 272 -4.77 6.43 10.34
C LEU A 272 -6.11 5.73 10.10
N ALA A 273 -7.18 6.19 10.76
CA ALA A 273 -8.51 5.60 10.70
C ALA A 273 -9.09 5.57 9.27
N ASP A 274 -10.07 4.69 9.03
CA ASP A 274 -10.82 4.69 7.77
C ASP A 274 -11.61 5.99 7.64
N GLY A 275 -11.44 6.72 6.52
CA GLY A 275 -12.12 8.00 6.25
C GLY A 275 -11.59 9.19 7.05
N TRP A 276 -10.45 9.10 7.72
CA TRP A 276 -9.90 10.09 8.66
C TRP A 276 -9.84 11.53 8.11
N ARG A 277 -9.67 11.70 6.81
CA ARG A 277 -9.58 13.04 6.18
C ARG A 277 -10.79 13.42 5.32
N ALA A 278 -11.94 12.74 5.48
CA ALA A 278 -13.17 13.08 4.74
C ALA A 278 -13.65 14.52 5.02
N TYR A 279 -13.27 15.12 6.17
CA TYR A 279 -13.55 16.51 6.50
C TYR A 279 -12.99 17.50 5.48
N MET A 280 -11.92 17.17 4.78
CA MET A 280 -11.34 18.02 3.73
C MET A 280 -12.28 18.14 2.54
N ALA A 281 -12.93 17.04 2.14
CA ALA A 281 -13.95 17.05 1.10
C ALA A 281 -15.15 17.91 1.54
N LYS A 282 -15.56 17.76 2.79
CA LYS A 282 -16.65 18.57 3.37
C LYS A 282 -16.34 20.06 3.33
N ALA A 283 -15.13 20.47 3.73
CA ALA A 283 -14.73 21.88 3.73
C ALA A 283 -14.78 22.51 2.33
N VAL A 284 -14.27 21.78 1.31
CA VAL A 284 -14.30 22.25 -0.08
C VAL A 284 -15.72 22.26 -0.63
N GLN A 285 -16.52 21.22 -0.37
CA GLN A 285 -17.91 21.10 -0.81
C GLN A 285 -18.77 22.23 -0.24
N ASP A 286 -18.64 22.53 1.05
CA ASP A 286 -19.43 23.57 1.73
C ASP A 286 -19.18 24.96 1.16
N LYS A 287 -17.95 25.25 0.75
CA LYS A 287 -17.58 26.55 0.20
C LYS A 287 -17.95 26.70 -1.28
N PHE A 288 -17.70 25.67 -2.10
CA PHE A 288 -17.79 25.79 -3.56
C PHE A 288 -19.02 25.11 -4.17
N HIS A 289 -19.77 24.31 -3.39
CA HIS A 289 -20.98 23.60 -3.82
C HIS A 289 -20.80 22.75 -5.08
N LYS A 290 -19.62 22.11 -5.20
CA LYS A 290 -19.26 21.19 -6.30
C LYS A 290 -19.03 19.79 -5.76
N PRO A 291 -19.23 18.75 -6.60
CA PRO A 291 -18.95 17.38 -6.22
C PRO A 291 -17.51 17.20 -5.74
N CYS A 292 -17.35 16.60 -4.57
CA CYS A 292 -16.06 16.32 -3.94
C CYS A 292 -15.88 14.83 -3.69
N VAL A 293 -14.65 14.34 -3.94
CA VAL A 293 -14.25 12.97 -3.66
C VAL A 293 -13.56 12.92 -2.30
N ALA A 294 -14.15 12.23 -1.32
CA ALA A 294 -13.48 11.93 -0.06
C ALA A 294 -12.58 10.72 -0.19
N ILE A 295 -11.36 10.82 0.31
CA ILE A 295 -10.37 9.74 0.35
C ILE A 295 -9.78 9.61 1.76
N GLY A 296 -8.99 8.56 2.01
CA GLY A 296 -8.29 8.35 3.28
C GLY A 296 -8.56 6.98 3.88
N ASN A 297 -7.74 5.98 3.53
CA ASN A 297 -7.83 4.62 4.06
C ASN A 297 -9.22 3.97 4.04
N ILE A 298 -10.15 4.45 3.22
CA ILE A 298 -11.51 3.90 3.15
C ILE A 298 -11.43 2.47 2.61
N ARG A 299 -11.80 1.49 3.43
CA ARG A 299 -11.70 0.05 3.16
C ARG A 299 -12.99 -0.68 3.48
N ASN A 300 -13.74 -0.16 4.46
CA ASN A 300 -15.00 -0.71 4.90
C ASN A 300 -16.17 -0.06 4.14
N PRO A 301 -17.05 -0.85 3.48
CA PRO A 301 -18.23 -0.33 2.80
C PRO A 301 -19.17 0.50 3.69
N GLN A 302 -19.27 0.18 4.99
CA GLN A 302 -20.10 0.95 5.91
C GLN A 302 -19.56 2.38 6.10
N VAL A 303 -18.24 2.54 6.25
CA VAL A 303 -17.63 3.89 6.36
C VAL A 303 -17.87 4.69 5.07
N ALA A 304 -17.77 4.05 3.91
CA ALA A 304 -18.06 4.69 2.62
C ALA A 304 -19.53 5.14 2.52
N GLU A 305 -20.46 4.28 2.92
CA GLU A 305 -21.90 4.61 2.97
C GLU A 305 -22.17 5.79 3.90
N ASP A 306 -21.60 5.76 5.11
CA ASP A 306 -21.83 6.78 6.14
C ASP A 306 -21.32 8.16 5.68
N ILE A 307 -20.17 8.24 5.00
CA ILE A 307 -19.64 9.49 4.46
C ILE A 307 -20.62 10.10 3.44
N ILE A 308 -21.19 9.29 2.54
CA ILE A 308 -22.15 9.75 1.54
C ILE A 308 -23.51 10.08 2.19
N ALA A 309 -24.02 9.19 3.03
CA ALA A 309 -25.33 9.35 3.68
C ALA A 309 -25.39 10.59 4.56
N ASN A 310 -24.30 10.93 5.24
CA ASN A 310 -24.18 12.11 6.10
C ASN A 310 -23.87 13.41 5.32
N GLY A 311 -23.73 13.35 3.99
CA GLY A 311 -23.39 14.52 3.17
C GLY A 311 -21.99 15.08 3.46
N THR A 312 -21.05 14.24 3.91
CA THR A 312 -19.65 14.63 4.13
C THR A 312 -18.91 14.79 2.80
N ALA A 313 -19.28 13.99 1.80
CA ALA A 313 -18.80 14.10 0.43
C ALA A 313 -19.83 13.54 -0.55
N ASP A 314 -19.67 13.82 -1.84
CA ASP A 314 -20.52 13.29 -2.92
C ASP A 314 -20.04 11.96 -3.46
N LEU A 315 -18.74 11.73 -3.39
CA LEU A 315 -18.01 10.58 -3.97
C LEU A 315 -17.01 10.02 -2.98
N ILE A 316 -16.72 8.72 -3.11
CA ILE A 316 -15.73 7.99 -2.33
C ILE A 316 -14.58 7.55 -3.23
N GLY A 317 -13.37 7.95 -2.88
CA GLY A 317 -12.15 7.54 -3.57
C GLY A 317 -11.51 6.31 -2.95
N LEU A 318 -11.43 5.22 -3.70
CA LEU A 318 -10.74 3.99 -3.31
C LEU A 318 -9.45 3.83 -4.13
N GLY A 319 -8.30 3.91 -3.46
CA GLY A 319 -7.02 3.60 -4.07
C GLY A 319 -6.63 2.14 -3.81
N ARG A 320 -5.84 1.93 -2.76
CA ARG A 320 -5.31 0.61 -2.37
C ARG A 320 -6.40 -0.44 -2.11
N GLY A 321 -7.62 -0.01 -1.73
CA GLY A 321 -8.77 -0.91 -1.58
C GLY A 321 -9.08 -1.68 -2.87
N LEU A 322 -9.08 -0.99 -4.04
CA LEU A 322 -9.32 -1.60 -5.35
C LEU A 322 -8.07 -2.32 -5.93
N ILE A 323 -6.87 -2.07 -5.41
CA ILE A 323 -5.71 -2.93 -5.67
C ILE A 323 -5.89 -4.26 -4.94
N ALA A 324 -6.30 -4.21 -3.68
CA ALA A 324 -6.51 -5.38 -2.83
C ALA A 324 -7.68 -6.24 -3.35
N ASP A 325 -8.79 -5.62 -3.70
CA ASP A 325 -9.98 -6.32 -4.23
C ASP A 325 -10.61 -5.57 -5.41
N PRO A 326 -10.41 -6.02 -6.64
CA PRO A 326 -11.04 -5.41 -7.81
C PRO A 326 -12.57 -5.56 -7.83
N ASP A 327 -13.13 -6.53 -7.12
CA ASP A 327 -14.57 -6.82 -7.01
C ASP A 327 -15.23 -6.14 -5.80
N TRP A 328 -14.54 -5.24 -5.13
CA TRP A 328 -15.00 -4.59 -3.91
C TRP A 328 -16.44 -4.03 -4.03
N CYS A 329 -16.74 -3.33 -5.14
CA CYS A 329 -18.06 -2.71 -5.33
C CYS A 329 -19.18 -3.75 -5.45
N ASN A 330 -19.00 -4.81 -6.25
CA ASN A 330 -20.00 -5.87 -6.40
C ASN A 330 -20.21 -6.64 -5.08
N LYS A 331 -19.12 -6.97 -4.37
CA LYS A 331 -19.17 -7.63 -3.06
C LYS A 331 -19.86 -6.75 -2.02
N ALA A 332 -19.59 -5.46 -1.99
CA ALA A 332 -20.28 -4.52 -1.11
C ALA A 332 -21.76 -4.42 -1.47
N LYS A 333 -22.08 -4.25 -2.76
CA LYS A 333 -23.47 -4.03 -3.21
C LYS A 333 -24.37 -5.25 -3.05
N TYR A 334 -23.89 -6.45 -3.40
CA TYR A 334 -24.72 -7.63 -3.57
C TYR A 334 -24.28 -8.85 -2.77
N GLY A 335 -23.06 -8.83 -2.24
CA GLY A 335 -22.44 -9.99 -1.65
C GLY A 335 -22.27 -9.92 -0.14
N ASP A 336 -21.45 -10.83 0.33
CA ASP A 336 -20.99 -10.86 1.72
C ASP A 336 -19.72 -10.04 1.86
N VAL A 337 -19.73 -9.03 2.72
CA VAL A 337 -18.62 -8.14 2.99
C VAL A 337 -17.38 -8.86 3.56
N ASN A 338 -17.55 -10.04 4.16
CA ASN A 338 -16.45 -10.87 4.65
C ASN A 338 -15.61 -11.46 3.51
N THR A 339 -16.16 -11.50 2.28
CA THR A 339 -15.41 -11.91 1.08
C THR A 339 -14.53 -10.81 0.49
N ILE A 340 -14.60 -9.56 1.00
CA ILE A 340 -13.76 -8.46 0.57
C ILE A 340 -12.33 -8.64 1.12
N ARG A 341 -11.34 -8.67 0.22
CA ARG A 341 -9.91 -8.56 0.59
C ARG A 341 -9.60 -7.13 1.01
N LYS A 342 -9.70 -6.82 2.29
CA LYS A 342 -9.41 -5.46 2.78
C LYS A 342 -7.93 -5.14 2.65
N CYS A 343 -7.61 -3.94 2.17
CA CYS A 343 -6.24 -3.43 2.20
C CYS A 343 -5.75 -3.32 3.65
N ILE A 344 -4.59 -3.87 3.96
CA ILE A 344 -3.97 -3.80 5.30
C ILE A 344 -3.03 -2.60 5.48
N SER A 345 -3.02 -1.67 4.55
CA SER A 345 -2.20 -0.44 4.55
C SER A 345 -0.69 -0.69 4.78
N CYS A 346 -0.17 -1.83 4.32
CA CYS A 346 1.23 -2.22 4.49
C CYS A 346 2.21 -1.49 3.55
N ASN A 347 1.73 -0.87 2.49
CA ASN A 347 2.49 -0.12 1.48
C ASN A 347 3.63 -0.88 0.76
N ILE A 348 3.80 -2.18 1.01
CA ILE A 348 4.96 -2.98 0.54
C ILE A 348 4.95 -3.18 -0.98
N GLY A 349 3.91 -3.81 -1.52
CA GLY A 349 3.86 -4.20 -2.93
C GLY A 349 3.40 -3.08 -3.87
N CYS A 350 2.65 -2.11 -3.36
CA CYS A 350 2.20 -0.95 -4.12
C CYS A 350 3.25 0.19 -4.08
N VAL A 351 3.42 0.82 -2.94
CA VAL A 351 4.31 1.98 -2.77
C VAL A 351 5.78 1.58 -2.83
N GLY A 352 6.17 0.55 -2.06
CA GLY A 352 7.56 0.12 -1.94
C GLY A 352 8.11 -0.42 -3.27
N ASN A 353 7.31 -1.13 -4.06
CA ASN A 353 7.73 -1.55 -5.39
C ASN A 353 7.94 -0.34 -6.32
N ARG A 354 6.95 0.53 -6.42
CA ARG A 354 6.96 1.64 -7.36
C ARG A 354 7.98 2.72 -6.96
N ILE A 355 7.84 3.33 -5.77
CA ILE A 355 8.65 4.49 -5.38
C ILE A 355 10.09 4.07 -5.01
N GLY A 356 10.23 3.00 -4.24
CA GLY A 356 11.55 2.54 -3.76
C GLY A 356 12.28 1.61 -4.71
N GLY A 357 11.56 0.79 -5.49
CA GLY A 357 12.13 -0.31 -6.26
C GLY A 357 12.06 -0.18 -7.77
N ASN A 358 11.34 0.80 -8.32
CA ASN A 358 11.05 0.92 -9.76
C ASN A 358 10.58 -0.44 -10.35
N ARG A 359 9.62 -1.06 -9.68
CA ARG A 359 9.05 -2.38 -10.00
C ARG A 359 7.56 -2.26 -10.23
N PRO A 360 6.96 -3.14 -11.03
CA PRO A 360 5.52 -3.20 -11.21
C PRO A 360 4.77 -3.34 -9.88
N LEU A 361 3.59 -2.72 -9.85
CA LEU A 361 2.64 -2.80 -8.75
C LEU A 361 2.32 -4.25 -8.38
N ARG A 362 2.33 -4.55 -7.07
CA ARG A 362 1.87 -5.80 -6.47
C ARG A 362 1.05 -5.52 -5.21
N CYS A 363 0.45 -6.55 -4.64
CA CYS A 363 -0.31 -6.43 -3.40
C CYS A 363 -0.05 -7.60 -2.46
N THR A 364 0.06 -7.29 -1.16
CA THR A 364 0.27 -8.30 -0.12
C THR A 364 -0.93 -9.23 0.06
N VAL A 365 -2.14 -8.68 -0.05
CA VAL A 365 -3.39 -9.44 0.17
C VAL A 365 -3.99 -10.00 -1.12
N ASN A 366 -3.52 -9.53 -2.28
CA ASN A 366 -3.96 -10.00 -3.59
C ASN A 366 -2.74 -10.51 -4.38
N PRO A 367 -2.50 -11.82 -4.42
CA PRO A 367 -1.32 -12.40 -5.07
C PRO A 367 -1.20 -12.10 -6.57
N ASP A 368 -2.32 -11.84 -7.26
CA ASP A 368 -2.34 -11.51 -8.68
C ASP A 368 -3.33 -10.37 -8.98
N ILE A 369 -2.80 -9.16 -9.08
CA ILE A 369 -3.59 -7.94 -9.33
C ILE A 369 -4.05 -7.79 -10.78
N ILE A 370 -3.45 -8.55 -11.70
CA ILE A 370 -3.73 -8.50 -13.14
C ILE A 370 -4.76 -9.57 -13.53
N ASN A 371 -4.46 -10.84 -13.25
CA ASN A 371 -5.37 -11.93 -13.60
C ASN A 371 -6.37 -12.24 -12.46
N GLY A 372 -6.01 -11.93 -11.21
CA GLY A 372 -6.88 -12.11 -10.03
C GLY A 372 -7.23 -13.58 -9.81
N ASP A 373 -8.51 -13.87 -9.83
CA ASP A 373 -9.04 -15.22 -9.55
C ASP A 373 -9.34 -16.03 -10.83
N GLU A 374 -8.75 -15.67 -11.98
CA GLU A 374 -9.00 -16.40 -13.24
C GLU A 374 -8.51 -17.85 -13.24
N TYR A 375 -7.51 -18.17 -12.41
CA TYR A 375 -7.06 -19.56 -12.21
C TYR A 375 -8.18 -20.51 -11.79
N LYS A 376 -9.25 -20.03 -11.14
CA LYS A 376 -10.43 -20.84 -10.76
C LYS A 376 -11.18 -21.42 -11.96
N LYS A 377 -10.93 -20.89 -13.16
CA LYS A 377 -11.51 -21.40 -14.42
C LYS A 377 -10.75 -22.59 -14.98
N ASN A 378 -9.64 -22.98 -14.36
CA ASN A 378 -8.80 -24.10 -14.74
C ASN A 378 -8.85 -25.19 -13.66
N PRO A 379 -9.97 -25.97 -13.56
CA PRO A 379 -10.13 -26.99 -12.54
C PRO A 379 -9.25 -28.21 -12.79
N VAL A 380 -8.98 -28.96 -11.73
CA VAL A 380 -8.24 -30.22 -11.84
C VAL A 380 -8.91 -31.22 -12.77
N LYS A 381 -8.13 -31.90 -13.60
CA LYS A 381 -8.56 -32.89 -14.61
C LYS A 381 -8.79 -34.29 -14.02
N LYS A 382 -8.24 -34.55 -12.84
CA LYS A 382 -8.33 -35.81 -12.11
C LYS A 382 -8.31 -35.54 -10.60
N PRO A 383 -8.81 -36.46 -9.76
CA PRO A 383 -8.73 -36.31 -8.30
C PRO A 383 -7.29 -36.01 -7.86
N CYS A 384 -7.16 -35.04 -6.95
CA CYS A 384 -5.89 -34.58 -6.39
C CYS A 384 -6.05 -34.34 -4.91
N ASN A 385 -5.20 -34.94 -4.07
CA ASN A 385 -5.17 -34.74 -2.62
C ASN A 385 -3.97 -33.86 -2.25
N VAL A 386 -4.23 -32.75 -1.61
CA VAL A 386 -3.19 -31.81 -1.16
C VAL A 386 -3.19 -31.73 0.35
N VAL A 387 -2.02 -31.94 0.96
CA VAL A 387 -1.84 -31.77 2.41
C VAL A 387 -0.97 -30.51 2.63
N VAL A 388 -1.55 -29.52 3.34
CA VAL A 388 -0.84 -28.29 3.68
C VAL A 388 -0.52 -28.30 5.17
N ILE A 389 0.75 -28.08 5.52
CA ILE A 389 1.25 -28.09 6.89
C ILE A 389 1.63 -26.67 7.31
N GLY A 390 0.92 -26.16 8.33
CA GLY A 390 1.01 -24.79 8.82
C GLY A 390 -0.06 -23.87 8.24
N ALA A 391 -0.90 -23.29 9.11
CA ALA A 391 -2.01 -22.41 8.73
C ALA A 391 -1.69 -20.92 8.94
N GLY A 392 -0.46 -20.50 8.65
CA GLY A 392 -0.10 -19.10 8.47
C GLY A 392 -0.65 -18.54 7.15
N THR A 393 -0.38 -17.27 6.83
CA THR A 393 -0.91 -16.60 5.62
C THR A 393 -0.52 -17.32 4.32
N ALA A 394 0.68 -17.89 4.23
CA ALA A 394 1.15 -18.65 3.07
C ALA A 394 0.40 -19.99 2.94
N GLY A 395 0.26 -20.73 4.03
CA GLY A 395 -0.44 -22.03 4.03
C GLY A 395 -1.94 -21.89 3.79
N LEU A 396 -2.59 -20.90 4.39
CA LEU A 396 -4.00 -20.61 4.11
C LEU A 396 -4.24 -20.22 2.65
N GLU A 397 -3.38 -19.37 2.05
CA GLU A 397 -3.48 -19.05 0.62
C GLU A 397 -3.25 -20.28 -0.26
N ALA A 398 -2.28 -21.14 0.09
CA ALA A 398 -2.01 -22.39 -0.62
C ALA A 398 -3.20 -23.35 -0.55
N ALA A 399 -3.74 -23.57 0.65
CA ALA A 399 -4.89 -24.45 0.87
C ALA A 399 -6.13 -23.99 0.10
N CYS A 400 -6.46 -22.69 0.22
CA CYS A 400 -7.57 -22.11 -0.52
C CYS A 400 -7.37 -22.21 -2.04
N THR A 401 -6.18 -21.92 -2.54
CA THR A 401 -5.87 -21.97 -3.98
C THR A 401 -6.04 -23.39 -4.53
N ALA A 402 -5.48 -24.39 -3.86
CA ALA A 402 -5.64 -25.80 -4.25
C ALA A 402 -7.10 -26.26 -4.22
N ALA A 403 -7.84 -25.89 -3.18
CA ALA A 403 -9.25 -26.24 -3.06
C ALA A 403 -10.11 -25.57 -4.15
N GLU A 404 -9.83 -24.31 -4.49
CA GLU A 404 -10.59 -23.56 -5.50
C GLU A 404 -10.37 -24.05 -6.94
N VAL A 405 -9.27 -24.74 -7.22
CA VAL A 405 -9.11 -25.47 -8.49
C VAL A 405 -9.64 -26.91 -8.41
N GLY A 406 -10.22 -27.33 -7.26
CA GLY A 406 -10.93 -28.60 -7.11
C GLY A 406 -10.14 -29.73 -6.46
N CYS A 407 -8.95 -29.48 -5.89
CA CYS A 407 -8.26 -30.51 -5.08
C CYS A 407 -9.01 -30.79 -3.78
N ASN A 408 -8.91 -32.02 -3.25
CA ASN A 408 -9.27 -32.33 -1.86
C ASN A 408 -8.12 -31.88 -0.96
N VAL A 409 -8.38 -30.93 -0.07
CA VAL A 409 -7.32 -30.32 0.74
C VAL A 409 -7.48 -30.67 2.22
N THR A 410 -6.39 -31.06 2.88
CA THR A 410 -6.29 -31.13 4.33
C THR A 410 -5.26 -30.12 4.81
N LEU A 411 -5.71 -29.12 5.56
CA LEU A 411 -4.84 -28.12 6.20
C LEU A 411 -4.63 -28.51 7.66
N ILE A 412 -3.36 -28.68 8.05
CA ILE A 412 -2.95 -29.11 9.41
C ILE A 412 -2.24 -27.97 10.11
N GLU A 413 -2.69 -27.61 11.29
CA GLU A 413 -2.08 -26.61 12.16
C GLU A 413 -1.88 -27.18 13.57
N LYS A 414 -0.66 -27.04 14.13
CA LYS A 414 -0.33 -27.55 15.47
C LYS A 414 -0.96 -26.74 16.60
N LYS A 415 -1.17 -25.43 16.39
CA LYS A 415 -1.88 -24.57 17.34
C LYS A 415 -3.39 -24.69 17.15
N ASP A 416 -4.14 -24.29 18.19
CA ASP A 416 -5.61 -24.22 18.11
C ASP A 416 -6.11 -23.01 17.32
N VAL A 417 -5.21 -22.05 16.96
CA VAL A 417 -5.53 -20.79 16.32
C VAL A 417 -4.87 -20.71 14.93
N LEU A 418 -5.66 -20.30 13.94
CA LEU A 418 -5.23 -20.11 12.55
C LEU A 418 -4.67 -18.70 12.31
N GLY A 419 -3.95 -18.52 11.20
CA GLY A 419 -3.46 -17.23 10.70
C GLY A 419 -2.00 -16.93 11.01
N GLY A 420 -1.37 -17.71 11.91
CA GLY A 420 0.05 -17.63 12.21
C GLY A 420 0.49 -16.25 12.74
N LEU A 421 1.73 -15.84 12.45
CA LEU A 421 2.31 -14.59 12.95
C LEU A 421 1.50 -13.34 12.60
N ALA A 422 0.79 -13.31 11.49
CA ALA A 422 -0.03 -12.16 11.12
C ALA A 422 -1.19 -11.93 12.12
N THR A 423 -1.78 -13.02 12.62
CA THR A 423 -2.79 -12.95 13.69
C THR A 423 -2.17 -12.51 15.02
N GLU A 424 -1.00 -13.05 15.38
CA GLU A 424 -0.30 -12.69 16.60
C GLU A 424 0.07 -11.20 16.63
N ILE A 425 0.76 -10.69 15.60
CA ILE A 425 1.19 -9.29 15.50
C ILE A 425 -0.01 -8.33 15.49
N SER A 426 -1.15 -8.75 14.93
CA SER A 426 -2.35 -7.90 14.87
C SER A 426 -2.97 -7.59 16.25
N LYS A 427 -2.52 -8.25 17.31
CA LYS A 427 -2.92 -7.99 18.70
C LYS A 427 -2.23 -6.74 19.28
N ILE A 428 -1.07 -6.34 18.72
CA ILE A 428 -0.38 -5.11 19.12
C ILE A 428 -1.26 -3.92 18.70
N PRO A 429 -1.47 -2.92 19.58
CA PRO A 429 -2.17 -1.67 19.21
C PRO A 429 -1.60 -1.06 17.94
N ASP A 430 -2.47 -0.45 17.11
CA ASP A 430 -2.16 0.14 15.81
C ASP A 430 -1.66 -0.84 14.72
N LYS A 431 -1.54 -2.17 15.03
CA LYS A 431 -1.26 -3.23 14.05
C LYS A 431 -2.51 -4.06 13.71
N ASN A 432 -3.67 -3.74 14.25
CA ASN A 432 -4.93 -4.48 14.11
C ASN A 432 -5.36 -4.73 12.66
N ARG A 433 -5.05 -3.82 11.72
CA ARG A 433 -5.34 -3.98 10.28
C ARG A 433 -4.66 -5.19 9.65
N LEU A 434 -3.51 -5.60 10.19
CA LEU A 434 -2.80 -6.79 9.72
C LEU A 434 -3.67 -8.05 9.86
N GLY A 435 -4.50 -8.11 10.89
CA GLY A 435 -5.44 -9.20 11.15
C GLY A 435 -6.57 -9.35 10.11
N ASP A 436 -6.81 -8.35 9.26
CA ASP A 436 -7.83 -8.46 8.21
C ASP A 436 -7.46 -9.50 7.14
N LEU A 437 -6.16 -9.73 6.88
CA LEU A 437 -5.73 -10.75 5.94
C LEU A 437 -5.98 -12.17 6.46
N PRO A 438 -5.49 -12.59 7.64
CA PRO A 438 -5.82 -13.93 8.15
C PRO A 438 -7.32 -14.13 8.35
N LYS A 439 -8.08 -13.14 8.82
CA LYS A 439 -9.56 -13.23 8.92
C LYS A 439 -10.20 -13.55 7.57
N TYR A 440 -9.80 -12.84 6.51
CA TYR A 440 -10.27 -13.11 5.15
C TYR A 440 -9.90 -14.52 4.67
N LEU A 441 -8.65 -14.94 4.89
CA LEU A 441 -8.17 -16.26 4.44
C LEU A 441 -8.85 -17.40 5.19
N ILE A 442 -9.06 -17.25 6.50
CA ILE A 442 -9.79 -18.21 7.34
C ILE A 442 -11.25 -18.32 6.87
N TYR A 443 -11.93 -17.17 6.73
CA TYR A 443 -13.29 -17.13 6.21
C TYR A 443 -13.40 -17.84 4.85
N ARG A 444 -12.47 -17.58 3.93
CA ARG A 444 -12.41 -18.24 2.62
C ARG A 444 -12.22 -19.75 2.74
N ALA A 445 -11.31 -20.20 3.61
CA ALA A 445 -11.02 -21.61 3.84
C ALA A 445 -12.25 -22.36 4.42
N GLU A 446 -12.94 -21.79 5.40
CA GLU A 446 -14.12 -22.36 6.05
C GLU A 446 -15.33 -22.52 5.10
N HIS A 447 -15.36 -21.75 4.00
CA HIS A 447 -16.45 -21.81 3.00
C HIS A 447 -16.13 -22.70 1.77
N LEU A 448 -15.01 -23.43 1.81
CA LEU A 448 -14.64 -24.40 0.77
C LEU A 448 -14.93 -25.82 1.24
N HIS A 449 -15.94 -26.47 0.65
CA HIS A 449 -16.45 -27.78 1.06
C HIS A 449 -15.43 -28.93 0.89
N ASN A 450 -14.44 -28.75 0.03
CA ASN A 450 -13.34 -29.68 -0.26
C ASN A 450 -12.04 -29.35 0.50
N LEU A 451 -12.12 -28.46 1.49
CA LEU A 451 -11.00 -28.11 2.38
C LEU A 451 -11.36 -28.49 3.81
N LYS A 452 -10.59 -29.44 4.38
CA LYS A 452 -10.70 -29.86 5.78
C LYS A 452 -9.61 -29.16 6.60
N ILE A 453 -9.99 -28.46 7.67
CA ILE A 453 -9.08 -27.80 8.61
C ILE A 453 -8.93 -28.68 9.86
N MET A 454 -7.68 -28.90 10.29
CA MET A 454 -7.32 -29.65 11.50
C MET A 454 -6.38 -28.81 12.35
N THR A 455 -6.89 -28.25 13.44
CA THR A 455 -6.12 -27.52 14.46
C THR A 455 -5.69 -28.46 15.60
N GLY A 456 -4.75 -28.02 16.46
CA GLY A 456 -4.25 -28.83 17.57
C GLY A 456 -3.61 -30.14 17.12
N THR A 457 -3.16 -30.24 15.86
CA THR A 457 -2.73 -31.51 15.24
C THR A 457 -1.28 -31.43 14.81
N GLU A 458 -0.44 -32.33 15.31
CA GLU A 458 0.94 -32.48 14.83
C GLU A 458 1.00 -33.34 13.58
N PRO A 459 1.68 -32.87 12.52
CA PRO A 459 1.79 -33.58 11.24
C PRO A 459 2.93 -34.59 11.31
N THR A 460 2.66 -35.83 11.74
CA THR A 460 3.61 -36.94 11.63
C THR A 460 3.55 -37.58 10.22
N ALA A 461 4.67 -38.15 9.76
CA ALA A 461 4.71 -38.83 8.46
C ALA A 461 3.66 -39.94 8.35
N ASP A 462 3.49 -40.76 9.41
CA ASP A 462 2.50 -41.82 9.44
C ASP A 462 1.08 -41.28 9.29
N PHE A 463 0.75 -40.17 9.95
CA PHE A 463 -0.56 -39.53 9.82
C PHE A 463 -0.75 -38.96 8.41
N VAL A 464 0.20 -38.18 7.90
CA VAL A 464 0.13 -37.57 6.55
C VAL A 464 0.02 -38.65 5.48
N LYS A 465 0.70 -39.79 5.61
CA LYS A 465 0.57 -40.93 4.72
C LYS A 465 -0.84 -41.48 4.61
N THR A 466 -1.61 -41.46 5.70
CA THR A 466 -3.02 -41.93 5.67
C THR A 466 -3.95 -41.06 4.82
N LEU A 467 -3.53 -39.82 4.51
CA LEU A 467 -4.28 -38.88 3.68
C LEU A 467 -4.03 -39.09 2.18
N ASN A 468 -3.14 -40.02 1.81
CA ASN A 468 -2.76 -40.33 0.42
C ASN A 468 -2.46 -39.07 -0.40
N PRO A 469 -1.48 -38.23 0.00
CA PRO A 469 -1.21 -36.97 -0.66
C PRO A 469 -0.60 -37.16 -2.06
N ASP A 470 -1.09 -36.41 -3.04
CA ASP A 470 -0.39 -36.18 -4.30
C ASP A 470 0.63 -35.01 -4.15
N LEU A 471 0.25 -33.98 -3.36
CA LEU A 471 1.12 -32.83 -3.07
C LEU A 471 1.14 -32.56 -1.58
N ILE A 472 2.34 -32.40 -1.00
CA ILE A 472 2.58 -31.92 0.34
C ILE A 472 3.12 -30.49 0.26
N VAL A 473 2.51 -29.55 1.00
CA VAL A 473 2.95 -28.15 1.06
C VAL A 473 3.40 -27.84 2.48
N ASN A 474 4.72 -27.67 2.69
CA ASN A 474 5.24 -27.20 3.97
C ASN A 474 5.23 -25.67 4.04
N SER A 475 4.60 -25.13 5.07
CA SER A 475 4.47 -23.68 5.31
C SER A 475 4.55 -23.34 6.81
N THR A 476 5.46 -24.03 7.53
CA THR A 476 5.60 -23.95 8.98
C THR A 476 6.21 -22.65 9.54
N GLY A 477 6.55 -21.71 8.65
CA GLY A 477 6.82 -20.31 9.00
C GLY A 477 8.23 -20.03 9.52
N SER A 478 8.33 -19.12 10.48
CA SER A 478 9.60 -18.61 11.00
C SER A 478 9.54 -18.43 12.52
N VAL A 479 10.71 -18.31 13.15
CA VAL A 479 10.92 -18.03 14.56
C VAL A 479 11.91 -16.88 14.72
N ALA A 480 12.00 -16.30 15.92
CA ALA A 480 12.96 -15.23 16.20
C ALA A 480 14.39 -15.65 15.86
N LEU A 481 15.14 -14.74 15.25
CA LEU A 481 16.57 -14.90 15.02
C LEU A 481 17.32 -14.58 16.32
N LEU A 482 17.85 -15.60 16.95
CA LEU A 482 18.65 -15.49 18.18
C LEU A 482 20.06 -16.01 17.90
N PRO A 483 21.01 -15.12 17.51
CA PRO A 483 22.38 -15.52 17.25
C PRO A 483 23.13 -15.89 18.55
N PRO A 484 24.28 -16.58 18.47
CA PRO A 484 25.05 -17.00 19.63
C PRO A 484 25.85 -15.84 20.27
N ILE A 485 25.13 -14.81 20.72
CA ILE A 485 25.71 -13.69 21.47
C ILE A 485 25.84 -14.10 22.94
N LYS A 486 26.95 -13.75 23.56
CA LYS A 486 27.25 -14.07 24.95
C LYS A 486 26.12 -13.60 25.88
N GLY A 487 25.58 -14.49 26.71
CA GLY A 487 24.53 -14.24 27.68
C GLY A 487 23.11 -14.15 27.13
N LEU A 488 22.91 -14.11 25.77
CA LEU A 488 21.60 -13.91 25.17
C LEU A 488 20.59 -15.00 25.57
N HIS A 489 20.95 -16.25 25.35
CA HIS A 489 20.04 -17.36 25.66
C HIS A 489 19.80 -17.53 27.15
N ASP A 490 20.83 -17.28 27.99
CA ASP A 490 20.73 -17.37 29.44
C ASP A 490 19.76 -16.30 29.98
N CYS A 491 19.88 -15.07 29.49
CA CYS A 491 19.00 -13.95 29.90
C CYS A 491 17.56 -14.11 29.39
N LEU A 492 17.35 -14.58 28.17
CA LEU A 492 15.99 -14.84 27.66
C LEU A 492 15.25 -15.96 28.40
N ASN A 493 15.98 -16.88 29.03
CA ASN A 493 15.43 -17.97 29.84
C ASN A 493 15.33 -17.62 31.34
N ASN A 494 15.73 -16.41 31.73
CA ASN A 494 15.70 -15.93 33.11
C ASN A 494 14.70 -14.77 33.25
N GLU A 495 13.57 -15.00 33.87
CA GLU A 495 12.51 -14.00 34.07
C GLU A 495 13.00 -12.75 34.82
N ASP A 496 14.02 -12.90 35.70
CA ASP A 496 14.60 -11.78 36.45
C ASP A 496 15.60 -10.93 35.65
N ALA A 497 15.87 -11.27 34.38
CA ALA A 497 16.84 -10.55 33.55
C ALA A 497 16.26 -9.35 32.76
N ASP A 498 14.96 -9.23 32.71
CA ASP A 498 14.20 -8.21 31.95
C ASP A 498 14.59 -8.13 30.45
N VAL A 499 14.96 -9.27 29.87
CA VAL A 499 15.32 -9.41 28.45
C VAL A 499 14.24 -10.15 27.70
N TYR A 500 13.72 -9.56 26.64
CA TYR A 500 12.51 -9.96 25.93
C TYR A 500 12.72 -10.03 24.43
N THR A 501 11.77 -10.64 23.74
CA THR A 501 11.56 -10.57 22.28
C THR A 501 10.26 -9.82 21.93
N VAL A 502 9.96 -9.59 20.66
CA VAL A 502 8.67 -9.04 20.25
C VAL A 502 7.48 -9.96 20.62
N PHE A 503 7.71 -11.26 20.75
CA PHE A 503 6.65 -12.21 21.15
C PHE A 503 6.19 -11.99 22.59
N ASP A 504 7.10 -11.57 23.45
CA ASP A 504 6.76 -11.22 24.84
C ASP A 504 5.91 -9.94 24.89
N VAL A 505 6.12 -9.00 23.96
CA VAL A 505 5.23 -7.83 23.82
C VAL A 505 3.82 -8.28 23.47
N ILE A 506 3.68 -9.16 22.47
CA ILE A 506 2.38 -9.69 22.04
C ILE A 506 1.67 -10.39 23.19
N GLU A 507 2.38 -11.27 23.89
CA GLU A 507 1.86 -12.06 25.00
C GLU A 507 1.40 -11.17 26.16
N ASN A 508 2.21 -10.19 26.56
CA ASN A 508 1.87 -9.27 27.64
C ASN A 508 0.70 -8.34 27.28
N VAL A 509 0.60 -7.91 26.01
CA VAL A 509 -0.56 -7.15 25.52
C VAL A 509 -1.83 -8.01 25.58
N GLU A 510 -1.76 -9.27 25.17
CA GLU A 510 -2.90 -10.19 25.17
C GLU A 510 -3.37 -10.50 26.60
N LYS A 511 -2.43 -10.71 27.52
CA LYS A 511 -2.71 -10.96 28.94
C LYS A 511 -3.12 -9.70 29.71
N GLY A 512 -2.90 -8.50 29.16
CA GLY A 512 -3.14 -7.23 29.85
C GLY A 512 -2.22 -7.03 31.06
N THR A 513 -0.99 -7.56 31.01
CA THR A 513 -0.02 -7.49 32.10
C THR A 513 0.83 -6.22 32.09
N TYR A 514 0.90 -5.52 30.96
CA TYR A 514 1.60 -4.25 30.87
C TYR A 514 0.82 -3.10 31.54
N PRO A 515 1.52 -2.16 32.23
CA PRO A 515 0.89 -0.96 32.76
C PRO A 515 0.42 -0.04 31.61
N GLU A 516 -0.49 0.88 31.91
CA GLU A 516 -0.96 1.88 30.95
C GLU A 516 0.14 2.89 30.55
N SER A 517 1.08 3.18 31.46
CA SER A 517 2.20 4.11 31.28
C SER A 517 3.52 3.46 31.65
N PHE A 518 4.56 3.82 30.91
CA PHE A 518 5.97 3.46 31.14
C PHE A 518 6.81 4.69 31.49
N GLU A 519 6.22 5.75 32.03
CA GLU A 519 6.93 6.97 32.41
C GLU A 519 8.11 6.66 33.35
N GLY A 520 9.29 7.21 33.04
CA GLY A 520 10.53 6.97 33.79
C GLY A 520 11.16 5.57 33.59
N LYS A 521 10.58 4.73 32.71
CA LYS A 521 11.14 3.42 32.36
C LYS A 521 12.07 3.50 31.14
N LYS A 522 13.25 2.90 31.28
CA LYS A 522 14.24 2.78 30.20
C LYS A 522 13.99 1.54 29.37
N VAL A 523 13.73 1.73 28.10
CA VAL A 523 13.51 0.65 27.12
C VAL A 523 14.63 0.67 26.09
N ILE A 524 15.35 -0.44 25.94
CA ILE A 524 16.39 -0.57 24.92
C ILE A 524 15.99 -1.64 23.91
N VAL A 525 16.00 -1.27 22.64
CA VAL A 525 15.64 -2.13 21.51
C VAL A 525 16.89 -2.42 20.68
N ILE A 526 17.26 -3.67 20.55
CA ILE A 526 18.38 -4.14 19.71
C ILE A 526 17.82 -4.60 18.36
N GLY A 527 18.19 -3.89 17.31
CA GLY A 527 17.75 -4.11 15.93
C GLY A 527 16.79 -3.05 15.42
N GLY A 528 17.25 -2.25 14.46
CA GLY A 528 16.51 -1.13 13.85
C GLY A 528 15.66 -1.51 12.63
N GLY A 529 15.32 -2.80 12.46
CA GLY A 529 14.40 -3.29 11.44
C GLY A 529 12.92 -3.11 11.83
N ALA A 530 12.00 -3.59 10.99
CA ALA A 530 10.55 -3.46 11.21
C ALA A 530 10.10 -3.98 12.60
N VAL A 531 10.64 -5.12 13.04
CA VAL A 531 10.30 -5.74 14.35
C VAL A 531 10.69 -4.83 15.52
N GLY A 532 11.90 -4.24 15.49
CA GLY A 532 12.34 -3.31 16.55
C GLY A 532 11.55 -2.02 16.55
N LEU A 533 11.18 -1.52 15.36
CA LEU A 533 10.34 -0.34 15.23
C LEU A 533 8.92 -0.56 15.74
N ASP A 534 8.35 -1.77 15.60
CA ASP A 534 7.07 -2.11 16.23
C ASP A 534 7.13 -1.98 17.76
N VAL A 535 8.25 -2.38 18.38
CA VAL A 535 8.49 -2.21 19.82
C VAL A 535 8.62 -0.73 20.19
N VAL A 536 9.38 0.04 19.43
CA VAL A 536 9.51 1.51 19.63
C VAL A 536 8.14 2.19 19.58
N GLU A 537 7.34 1.91 18.54
CA GLU A 537 6.00 2.48 18.37
C GLU A 537 5.03 2.08 19.48
N PHE A 538 5.28 0.97 20.16
CA PHE A 538 4.47 0.54 21.32
C PHE A 538 4.83 1.28 22.60
N PHE A 539 6.12 1.42 22.92
CA PHE A 539 6.59 1.94 24.22
C PHE A 539 6.74 3.46 24.25
N ALA A 540 7.25 4.08 23.18
CA ALA A 540 7.54 5.52 23.17
C ALA A 540 6.28 6.39 23.39
N PRO A 541 5.10 6.12 22.77
CA PRO A 541 3.88 6.89 23.04
C PRO A 541 3.34 6.74 24.46
N LYS A 542 3.78 5.71 25.21
CA LYS A 542 3.38 5.42 26.59
C LYS A 542 4.33 6.02 27.63
N GLY A 543 5.24 6.90 27.19
CA GLY A 543 6.12 7.66 28.09
C GLY A 543 7.45 6.99 28.44
N ALA A 544 7.80 5.87 27.82
CA ALA A 544 9.11 5.25 28.02
C ALA A 544 10.26 6.09 27.45
N GLU A 545 11.42 6.05 28.12
CA GLU A 545 12.71 6.54 27.58
C GLU A 545 13.29 5.47 26.64
N VAL A 546 13.03 5.59 25.34
CA VAL A 546 13.39 4.55 24.37
C VAL A 546 14.71 4.84 23.68
N SER A 547 15.60 3.82 23.66
CA SER A 547 16.82 3.81 22.82
C SER A 547 16.75 2.66 21.83
N ILE A 548 16.97 2.92 20.52
CA ILE A 548 17.07 1.89 19.49
C ILE A 548 18.51 1.79 18.98
N ILE A 549 19.04 0.57 18.98
CA ILE A 549 20.41 0.25 18.63
C ILE A 549 20.44 -0.57 17.34
N GLU A 550 21.19 -0.08 16.33
CA GLU A 550 21.32 -0.70 15.04
C GLU A 550 22.78 -0.77 14.60
N MET A 551 23.23 -1.97 14.19
CA MET A 551 24.59 -2.17 13.71
C MET A 551 24.86 -1.56 12.33
N MET A 552 23.79 -1.37 11.54
CA MET A 552 23.86 -0.73 10.23
C MET A 552 23.74 0.80 10.37
N PRO A 553 24.12 1.57 9.33
CA PRO A 553 24.07 3.04 9.38
C PRO A 553 22.66 3.62 9.32
N ILE A 554 21.63 2.81 9.03
CA ILE A 554 20.26 3.29 8.78
C ILE A 554 19.27 2.43 9.56
N ILE A 555 18.45 3.09 10.40
CA ILE A 555 17.26 2.50 11.03
C ILE A 555 16.12 2.48 10.00
N GLY A 556 15.27 1.46 10.06
CA GLY A 556 14.16 1.28 9.10
C GLY A 556 14.62 0.87 7.71
N ASN A 557 15.80 0.25 7.58
CA ASN A 557 16.25 -0.26 6.30
C ASN A 557 15.25 -1.27 5.72
N GLY A 558 14.87 -1.05 4.45
CA GLY A 558 13.89 -1.88 3.74
C GLY A 558 12.43 -1.53 4.00
N LEU A 559 12.09 -0.53 4.82
CA LEU A 559 10.74 0.02 4.88
C LEU A 559 10.43 0.85 3.63
N ASP A 560 9.15 0.92 3.26
CA ASP A 560 8.67 1.85 2.23
C ASP A 560 8.71 3.32 2.72
N ALA A 561 8.54 4.26 1.79
CA ALA A 561 8.68 5.69 2.08
C ALA A 561 7.65 6.21 3.11
N SER A 562 6.40 5.72 3.06
CA SER A 562 5.35 6.13 4.00
C SER A 562 5.62 5.60 5.40
N SER A 563 6.00 4.33 5.52
CA SER A 563 6.36 3.72 6.81
C SER A 563 7.60 4.38 7.43
N LYS A 564 8.63 4.70 6.62
CA LYS A 564 9.80 5.44 7.10
C LYS A 564 9.45 6.83 7.62
N ALA A 565 8.62 7.57 6.91
CA ALA A 565 8.18 8.89 7.33
C ALA A 565 7.35 8.81 8.63
N SER A 566 6.46 7.82 8.74
CA SER A 566 5.63 7.61 9.93
C SER A 566 6.46 7.26 11.16
N THR A 567 7.34 6.26 11.06
CA THR A 567 8.20 5.85 12.19
C THR A 567 9.22 6.93 12.55
N GLY A 568 9.75 7.65 11.55
CA GLY A 568 10.65 8.79 11.78
C GLY A 568 9.98 9.89 12.59
N ALA A 569 8.76 10.28 12.22
CA ALA A 569 7.97 11.25 12.95
C ALA A 569 7.62 10.79 14.39
N CYS A 570 7.35 9.49 14.58
CA CYS A 570 7.15 8.92 15.91
C CYS A 570 8.42 9.04 16.77
N MET A 571 9.57 8.62 16.23
CA MET A 571 10.84 8.69 16.96
C MET A 571 11.23 10.13 17.32
N GLU A 572 11.01 11.09 16.42
CA GLU A 572 11.24 12.51 16.66
C GLU A 572 10.31 13.05 17.75
N LYS A 573 9.00 12.80 17.63
CA LYS A 573 7.97 13.28 18.57
C LYS A 573 8.24 12.84 20.02
N TYR A 574 8.73 11.61 20.19
CA TYR A 574 8.96 11.01 21.51
C TYR A 574 10.44 10.99 21.93
N ASN A 575 11.31 11.74 21.22
CA ASN A 575 12.74 11.86 21.51
C ASN A 575 13.46 10.51 21.63
N VAL A 576 13.15 9.55 20.77
CA VAL A 576 13.78 8.22 20.76
C VAL A 576 15.27 8.36 20.41
N GLN A 577 16.15 7.86 21.27
CA GLN A 577 17.58 7.84 21.04
C GLN A 577 17.94 6.81 19.96
N GLN A 578 18.56 7.25 18.86
CA GLN A 578 18.93 6.41 17.73
C GLN A 578 20.44 6.19 17.70
N LEU A 579 20.90 4.95 17.96
CA LEU A 579 22.30 4.57 18.00
C LEU A 579 22.61 3.63 16.81
N THR A 580 22.99 4.24 15.68
CA THR A 580 23.42 3.51 14.46
C THR A 580 24.89 3.14 14.51
N ASN A 581 25.34 2.23 13.63
CA ASN A 581 26.71 1.68 13.60
C ASN A 581 27.16 1.16 14.97
N THR A 582 26.20 0.72 15.81
CA THR A 582 26.42 0.26 17.19
C THR A 582 26.00 -1.22 17.30
N ALA A 583 26.94 -2.07 17.70
CA ALA A 583 26.74 -3.52 17.67
C ALA A 583 26.65 -4.12 19.06
N LEU A 584 25.61 -4.93 19.31
CA LEU A 584 25.48 -5.74 20.53
C LEU A 584 26.63 -6.73 20.65
N GLN A 585 27.31 -6.78 21.81
CA GLN A 585 28.43 -7.67 22.12
C GLN A 585 28.07 -8.73 23.15
N GLU A 586 27.32 -8.34 24.18
CA GLU A 586 26.95 -9.21 25.30
C GLU A 586 25.59 -8.79 25.86
N VAL A 587 24.80 -9.76 26.30
CA VAL A 587 23.55 -9.57 27.03
C VAL A 587 23.78 -9.96 28.48
N ARG A 588 23.41 -9.08 29.40
CA ARG A 588 23.46 -9.28 30.85
C ARG A 588 22.09 -9.04 31.44
N PRO A 589 21.80 -9.56 32.64
CA PRO A 589 20.61 -9.15 33.35
C PRO A 589 20.55 -7.63 33.51
N HIS A 590 19.44 -7.02 33.09
CA HIS A 590 19.14 -5.57 33.15
C HIS A 590 20.11 -4.68 32.37
N SER A 591 20.99 -5.21 31.47
CA SER A 591 21.87 -4.39 30.66
C SER A 591 22.31 -5.05 29.34
N PHE A 592 22.60 -4.21 28.33
CA PHE A 592 23.26 -4.61 27.11
C PHE A 592 24.67 -4.01 27.04
N VAL A 593 25.65 -4.81 26.65
CA VAL A 593 27.01 -4.35 26.33
C VAL A 593 27.11 -4.16 24.83
N VAL A 594 27.40 -2.94 24.39
CA VAL A 594 27.45 -2.58 22.99
C VAL A 594 28.82 -2.00 22.60
N LYS A 595 29.19 -2.14 21.31
CA LYS A 595 30.36 -1.52 20.73
C LYS A 595 29.92 -0.34 19.86
N THR A 596 30.40 0.86 20.22
CA THR A 596 30.09 2.11 19.51
C THR A 596 30.85 2.22 18.18
N PRO A 597 30.50 3.18 17.30
CA PRO A 597 31.25 3.47 16.07
C PRO A 597 32.71 3.81 16.30
N GLN A 598 33.05 4.36 17.46
CA GLN A 598 34.43 4.72 17.90
C GLN A 598 35.20 3.52 18.41
N GLY A 599 34.53 2.35 18.56
CA GLY A 599 35.13 1.11 19.07
C GLY A 599 35.08 0.97 20.58
N GLU A 600 34.47 1.90 21.29
CA GLU A 600 34.28 1.86 22.73
C GLU A 600 33.26 0.78 23.13
N ILE A 601 33.51 0.13 24.25
CA ILE A 601 32.58 -0.83 24.85
C ILE A 601 31.81 -0.13 25.96
N VAL A 602 30.49 -0.05 25.78
CA VAL A 602 29.59 0.67 26.70
C VAL A 602 28.54 -0.30 27.23
N GLU A 603 28.31 -0.27 28.54
CA GLU A 603 27.22 -0.99 29.18
C GLU A 603 26.01 -0.06 29.34
N MET A 604 24.85 -0.48 28.82
CA MET A 604 23.62 0.29 28.80
C MET A 604 22.55 -0.40 29.65
N PRO A 605 22.21 0.14 30.83
CA PRO A 605 21.18 -0.43 31.71
C PRO A 605 19.78 -0.09 31.22
N PHE A 606 18.83 -1.01 31.48
CA PHE A 606 17.42 -0.85 31.11
C PHE A 606 16.48 -1.44 32.17
N ASP A 607 15.21 -1.03 32.12
CA ASP A 607 14.10 -1.70 32.79
C ASP A 607 13.48 -2.78 31.86
N TYR A 608 13.52 -2.57 30.53
CA TYR A 608 13.06 -3.54 29.53
C TYR A 608 14.05 -3.58 28.36
N GLY A 609 14.64 -4.73 28.09
CA GLY A 609 15.57 -4.94 26.98
C GLY A 609 14.97 -5.85 25.91
N PHE A 610 14.87 -5.39 24.66
CA PHE A 610 14.27 -6.16 23.56
C PHE A 610 15.30 -6.58 22.51
N ILE A 611 15.28 -7.87 22.16
CA ILE A 611 16.10 -8.47 21.11
C ILE A 611 15.23 -8.62 19.84
N CYS A 612 15.45 -7.74 18.86
CA CYS A 612 14.66 -7.61 17.63
C CYS A 612 15.53 -7.79 16.37
N LEU A 613 16.35 -8.84 16.34
CA LEU A 613 17.33 -9.10 15.27
C LEU A 613 16.70 -9.73 14.01
N GLY A 614 15.38 -9.79 13.93
CA GLY A 614 14.63 -10.35 12.82
C GLY A 614 14.19 -11.78 13.03
N MET A 615 13.87 -12.47 11.93
CA MET A 615 13.30 -13.82 11.93
C MET A 615 14.17 -14.77 11.10
N ARG A 616 14.14 -16.06 11.46
CA ARG A 616 14.76 -17.14 10.66
C ARG A 616 13.73 -18.19 10.28
N ALA A 617 13.95 -18.82 9.12
CA ALA A 617 13.12 -19.93 8.65
C ALA A 617 13.03 -21.06 9.70
N ASN A 618 11.82 -21.63 9.80
CA ASN A 618 11.53 -22.75 10.66
C ASN A 618 10.76 -23.83 9.88
N ALA A 619 11.44 -24.94 9.62
CA ALA A 619 10.88 -26.06 8.85
C ALA A 619 11.15 -27.41 9.57
N PRO A 620 10.64 -27.60 10.80
CA PRO A 620 11.03 -28.74 11.64
C PRO A 620 10.62 -30.10 11.07
N VAL A 621 9.54 -30.15 10.29
CA VAL A 621 9.00 -31.40 9.71
C VAL A 621 9.41 -31.61 8.24
N LEU A 622 10.16 -30.69 7.63
CA LEU A 622 10.44 -30.74 6.19
C LEU A 622 11.23 -32.00 5.78
N ALA A 623 12.25 -32.37 6.54
CA ALA A 623 13.06 -33.54 6.23
C ALA A 623 12.25 -34.85 6.30
N GLU A 624 11.39 -34.98 7.31
CA GLU A 624 10.49 -36.12 7.48
C GLU A 624 9.47 -36.20 6.34
N MET A 625 8.85 -35.07 5.98
CA MET A 625 7.87 -35.00 4.90
C MET A 625 8.51 -35.21 3.51
N THR A 626 9.76 -34.81 3.32
CA THR A 626 10.52 -35.11 2.09
C THR A 626 10.77 -36.61 1.96
N ALA A 627 11.23 -37.25 3.03
CA ALA A 627 11.40 -38.70 3.03
C ALA A 627 10.08 -39.47 2.79
N LEU A 628 8.98 -38.97 3.33
CA LEU A 628 7.65 -39.51 3.06
C LEU A 628 7.30 -39.38 1.59
N ALA A 629 7.43 -38.19 1.00
CA ALA A 629 7.11 -37.95 -0.42
C ALA A 629 7.95 -38.85 -1.33
N ASP A 630 9.25 -38.98 -1.08
CA ASP A 630 10.17 -39.86 -1.81
C ASP A 630 9.75 -41.34 -1.74
N SER A 631 9.09 -41.75 -0.66
CA SER A 631 8.60 -43.13 -0.47
C SER A 631 7.27 -43.41 -1.17
N LEU A 632 6.54 -42.38 -1.62
CA LEU A 632 5.22 -42.48 -2.23
C LEU A 632 5.30 -42.15 -3.75
N PRO A 633 5.06 -43.12 -4.64
CA PRO A 633 5.13 -42.87 -6.08
C PRO A 633 4.14 -41.76 -6.53
N GLY A 634 4.68 -40.73 -7.19
CA GLY A 634 3.87 -39.64 -7.75
C GLY A 634 3.54 -38.53 -6.77
N THR A 635 3.98 -38.62 -5.51
CA THR A 635 3.83 -37.55 -4.51
C THR A 635 4.96 -36.54 -4.62
N GLU A 636 4.63 -35.26 -4.64
CA GLU A 636 5.62 -34.17 -4.57
C GLU A 636 5.50 -33.38 -3.26
N ILE A 637 6.59 -32.73 -2.89
CA ILE A 637 6.62 -31.79 -1.76
C ILE A 637 7.17 -30.45 -2.20
N ILE A 638 6.52 -29.35 -1.77
CA ILE A 638 7.05 -27.99 -1.88
C ILE A 638 7.16 -27.33 -0.51
N ASN A 639 8.17 -26.49 -0.36
CA ASN A 639 8.36 -25.65 0.82
C ASN A 639 8.13 -24.20 0.45
N ILE A 640 7.22 -23.48 1.16
CA ILE A 640 6.78 -22.13 0.78
C ILE A 640 6.80 -21.13 1.97
N GLY A 641 6.83 -19.85 1.63
CA GLY A 641 6.77 -18.78 2.62
C GLY A 641 8.01 -18.72 3.51
N ASP A 642 7.80 -18.33 4.76
CA ASP A 642 8.89 -18.09 5.73
C ASP A 642 9.64 -19.36 6.16
N SER A 643 9.08 -20.53 5.94
CA SER A 643 9.77 -21.82 6.16
C SER A 643 10.93 -22.07 5.18
N VAL A 644 10.96 -21.37 4.04
CA VAL A 644 12.11 -21.32 3.11
C VAL A 644 13.11 -20.28 3.57
N ARG A 645 12.61 -19.07 3.78
CA ARG A 645 13.38 -17.91 4.21
C ARG A 645 12.39 -16.88 4.77
N ALA A 646 12.64 -16.40 5.97
CA ALA A 646 11.86 -15.33 6.56
C ALA A 646 11.91 -14.06 5.68
N ARG A 647 10.74 -13.63 5.23
CA ARG A 647 10.53 -12.48 4.33
C ARG A 647 9.26 -11.72 4.75
N ARG A 648 8.60 -11.12 3.78
CA ARG A 648 7.35 -10.38 3.98
C ARG A 648 6.14 -11.23 3.63
N ILE A 649 4.99 -10.88 4.18
CA ILE A 649 3.72 -11.58 3.91
C ILE A 649 3.43 -11.67 2.40
N ILE A 650 3.77 -10.63 1.62
CA ILE A 650 3.59 -10.63 0.15
C ILE A 650 4.30 -11.81 -0.54
N ASP A 651 5.49 -12.18 -0.05
CA ASP A 651 6.24 -13.32 -0.60
C ASP A 651 5.54 -14.64 -0.27
N GLY A 652 4.97 -14.74 0.94
CA GLY A 652 4.22 -15.91 1.41
C GLY A 652 2.91 -16.12 0.65
N THR A 653 2.10 -15.07 0.50
CA THR A 653 0.83 -15.15 -0.26
C THR A 653 1.06 -15.41 -1.73
N TRP A 654 2.10 -14.79 -2.32
CA TRP A 654 2.50 -15.06 -3.70
C TRP A 654 2.94 -16.53 -3.88
N ALA A 655 3.77 -17.05 -2.99
CA ALA A 655 4.22 -18.44 -3.04
C ALA A 655 3.05 -19.41 -2.87
N GLY A 656 2.17 -19.15 -1.91
CA GLY A 656 0.96 -19.95 -1.66
C GLY A 656 0.05 -20.06 -2.87
N ARG A 657 -0.07 -19.00 -3.68
CA ARG A 657 -0.82 -19.01 -4.93
C ARG A 657 -0.04 -19.64 -6.08
N HIS A 658 1.05 -19.00 -6.46
CA HIS A 658 1.69 -19.29 -7.75
C HIS A 658 2.51 -20.57 -7.74
N GLN A 659 3.20 -20.90 -6.63
CA GLN A 659 3.97 -22.16 -6.58
C GLN A 659 3.04 -23.38 -6.51
N VAL A 660 1.91 -23.30 -5.82
CA VAL A 660 0.93 -24.38 -5.80
C VAL A 660 0.37 -24.62 -7.21
N LEU A 661 -0.08 -23.56 -7.89
CA LEU A 661 -0.62 -23.70 -9.26
C LEU A 661 0.44 -24.25 -10.22
N ALA A 662 1.65 -23.70 -10.22
CA ALA A 662 2.74 -24.17 -11.08
C ALA A 662 3.14 -25.64 -10.79
N THR A 663 3.03 -26.08 -9.54
CA THR A 663 3.30 -27.49 -9.19
C THR A 663 2.18 -28.39 -9.68
N LEU A 664 0.91 -27.99 -9.48
CA LEU A 664 -0.23 -28.78 -10.01
C LEU A 664 -0.24 -28.87 -11.53
N GLU A 665 0.18 -27.79 -12.24
CA GLU A 665 0.38 -27.78 -13.70
C GLU A 665 1.47 -28.77 -14.11
N ARG A 666 2.66 -28.69 -13.50
CA ARG A 666 3.79 -29.61 -13.77
C ARG A 666 3.44 -31.07 -13.50
N MET A 667 2.64 -31.35 -12.48
CA MET A 667 2.13 -32.70 -12.17
C MET A 667 0.99 -33.13 -13.08
N GLY A 668 0.52 -32.29 -14.00
CA GLY A 668 -0.55 -32.58 -14.95
C GLY A 668 -1.95 -32.65 -14.33
N PHE A 669 -2.18 -31.97 -13.21
CA PHE A 669 -3.49 -31.86 -12.60
C PHE A 669 -4.32 -30.72 -13.20
N ILE A 670 -3.71 -29.62 -13.60
CA ILE A 670 -4.32 -28.48 -14.29
C ILE A 670 -3.63 -28.19 -15.61
N ASP A 671 -4.20 -27.30 -16.48
CA ASP A 671 -3.58 -26.81 -17.72
C ASP A 671 -2.58 -25.69 -17.49
#